data_39e96c76dfe54d15304680a3cdc76522
#
_entry.id   39e96c76dfe54d15304680a3cdc76522
#
_cell.length_a   1.000
_cell.length_b   1.000
_cell.length_c   1.000
_cell.angle_alpha   90.00
_cell.angle_beta   90.00
_cell.angle_gamma   90.00
#
_symmetry.space_group_name_H-M   'P 1'
#
loop_
_entity.id
_entity.type
_entity.pdbx_description
1 polymer ?
#
loop_
_entity_poly.entity_id
_entity_poly.type
_entity_poly.pdbx_seq_one_letter_code
_entity_poly.pdbx_strand_id
1 'polypeptide(L)'
;MKNSQRSRGAGSALGALLGLSVFSVIAGVLVAVLVAPAMAVSSAAASSTIDIFDSLPSYIEINAQPQQNRIFATKNGKPVQIATVYDQNRQEVAWDEVSEFALDAAVSGEDRRFFETGGIDVQGLARATIHNLATGTADEGASSITQQLVKNILIQKALTLPTKAERKVALQQAAGPTPDRKIREVKLAISMDKKYTKHEILLAYLNIAGFGGNTYGIQAAAEQFYNTDAKHLTAAQAASLIAIVQHPETRSLNDPANYPENKERRDVILGWMLAEGNITQAQHDEAVATPVDKTTVTITEPRNGCTYASKYAKYFCDYIQKSVKDLTALGADPETRAENWKHGGYDVYTTLDYDLQTVAQKASWELAPASETRLRLGSSTVSVQVGTGRILVMAQNTKFDDTGETSGRSVSSVNFSTDKSYGGSGGFQPGSTYKIFTLLNWLQNGHGINESVDGSGRTVSQSTFSDSCNGPWTGPYTFGNDEAGEKGSYTVAAATAKSVNGAFISMSLQLDLCEIAKTAKSLGVHRADGDPLETRPSSVLGVNEVAPLTMSAAYAGIASGGKYCSPIAVDKVIGPDGATLPGQDAKCHRALESSVANTAAYAMASVMTGGTGGQSNPNDGTPHIGKTGTTDESNQTWMVGASRKVATAVWVGNVSGHVPLRSYLSNGSYGATIRHNIWRTTMLEVDSKYPGGAFPPAASALLKGSGITVPNLAGLTLPEATAQLKGLGFTLTVTDQISSALPAGSVVRSSPGAGTIASRGSAISVVTSNGKLAKMPKVVGLQFADASGRLSAAGFTTISELCIPLAPSNAARDGYVVASSPGSGRTVKRTDHIGLSVGRTAC
;
A
#
# COMPACT_ATOMS: atom_id res chain seq x y z
N MET A 1 14.13 -115.22 7.70
CA MET A 1 14.25 -115.99 6.46
C MET A 1 13.66 -115.13 5.30
N LYS A 2 14.48 -115.00 4.23
CA LYS A 2 14.18 -114.52 2.92
C LYS A 2 13.77 -113.07 2.57
N ASN A 3 14.78 -112.40 2.17
CA ASN A 3 14.77 -111.25 1.25
C ASN A 3 13.87 -111.42 0.00
N SER A 4 13.12 -110.40 -0.39
CA SER A 4 12.80 -110.18 -1.82
C SER A 4 13.01 -108.68 -2.15
N GLN A 5 14.05 -108.35 -2.81
CA GLN A 5 14.26 -107.13 -3.58
C GLN A 5 13.27 -107.09 -4.69
N ARG A 6 12.47 -106.02 -4.85
CA ARG A 6 11.75 -105.68 -6.04
C ARG A 6 12.50 -104.60 -6.75
N SER A 7 13.04 -104.92 -7.96
CA SER A 7 13.60 -104.04 -8.94
C SER A 7 12.59 -102.94 -9.34
N ARG A 8 12.86 -101.69 -9.19
CA ARG A 8 12.10 -100.62 -9.75
C ARG A 8 12.51 -100.48 -11.28
N GLY A 9 11.62 -100.86 -12.11
CA GLY A 9 11.85 -100.88 -13.56
C GLY A 9 11.85 -99.45 -14.18
N ALA A 10 12.58 -99.32 -15.27
CA ALA A 10 12.75 -98.12 -16.08
C ALA A 10 11.44 -97.50 -16.60
N GLY A 11 10.28 -98.13 -16.41
CA GLY A 11 8.97 -97.58 -16.81
C GLY A 11 8.43 -96.41 -15.90
N SER A 12 8.88 -96.29 -14.64
CA SER A 12 8.43 -95.22 -13.76
C SER A 12 9.12 -93.83 -14.01
N ALA A 13 10.36 -93.92 -14.52
CA ALA A 13 11.07 -92.67 -14.93
C ALA A 13 10.53 -92.04 -16.22
N LEU A 14 10.10 -92.91 -17.15
CA LEU A 14 9.49 -92.45 -18.39
C LEU A 14 8.06 -91.85 -18.13
N GLY A 15 7.29 -92.34 -17.19
CA GLY A 15 6.00 -91.83 -16.81
C GLY A 15 6.07 -90.48 -16.06
N ALA A 16 7.13 -90.33 -15.24
CA ALA A 16 7.39 -89.03 -14.58
C ALA A 16 7.84 -88.01 -15.58
N LEU A 17 8.70 -88.36 -16.54
CA LEU A 17 9.10 -87.38 -17.61
C LEU A 17 7.97 -87.05 -18.59
N LEU A 18 7.08 -87.95 -18.91
CA LEU A 18 5.87 -87.74 -19.71
C LEU A 18 4.87 -86.89 -18.88
N GLY A 19 4.69 -87.15 -17.59
CA GLY A 19 3.89 -86.31 -16.66
C GLY A 19 4.40 -84.85 -16.64
N LEU A 20 5.72 -84.69 -16.49
CA LEU A 20 6.33 -83.37 -16.47
C LEU A 20 6.18 -82.63 -17.81
N SER A 21 6.37 -83.34 -18.95
CA SER A 21 6.14 -82.73 -20.26
C SER A 21 4.68 -82.39 -20.54
N VAL A 22 3.74 -83.18 -20.08
CA VAL A 22 2.28 -82.91 -20.20
C VAL A 22 1.90 -81.76 -19.30
N PHE A 23 2.44 -81.71 -18.04
CA PHE A 23 2.23 -80.57 -17.17
C PHE A 23 2.87 -79.23 -17.72
N SER A 24 4.02 -79.34 -18.34
CA SER A 24 4.68 -78.15 -18.94
C SER A 24 3.88 -77.70 -20.20
N VAL A 25 3.34 -78.59 -20.98
CA VAL A 25 2.47 -78.27 -22.16
C VAL A 25 1.14 -77.69 -21.65
N ILE A 26 0.53 -78.25 -20.63
CA ILE A 26 -0.70 -77.73 -20.03
C ILE A 26 -0.45 -76.35 -19.38
N ALA A 27 0.63 -76.18 -18.68
CA ALA A 27 1.03 -74.90 -18.14
C ALA A 27 1.32 -73.90 -19.25
N GLY A 28 2.01 -74.30 -20.30
CA GLY A 28 2.28 -73.50 -21.49
C GLY A 28 1.01 -73.11 -22.26
N VAL A 29 0.06 -74.02 -22.39
CA VAL A 29 -1.27 -73.75 -23.00
C VAL A 29 -2.12 -72.90 -22.14
N LEU A 30 -2.12 -73.12 -20.79
CA LEU A 30 -2.84 -72.21 -19.86
C LEU A 30 -2.26 -70.79 -19.84
N VAL A 31 -0.92 -70.64 -19.88
CA VAL A 31 -0.29 -69.34 -20.03
C VAL A 31 -0.62 -68.73 -21.42
N ALA A 32 -0.60 -69.55 -22.49
CA ALA A 32 -0.98 -69.07 -23.82
C ALA A 32 -2.46 -68.68 -23.93
N VAL A 33 -3.36 -69.45 -23.28
CA VAL A 33 -4.82 -69.15 -23.28
C VAL A 33 -5.17 -67.97 -22.38
N LEU A 34 -4.39 -67.72 -21.33
CA LEU A 34 -4.50 -66.48 -20.53
C LEU A 34 -3.87 -65.27 -21.21
N VAL A 35 -2.80 -65.47 -21.97
CA VAL A 35 -2.06 -64.38 -22.61
C VAL A 35 -2.53 -64.15 -24.06
N ALA A 36 -3.03 -65.11 -24.78
CA ALA A 36 -3.47 -64.97 -26.16
C ALA A 36 -4.70 -64.07 -26.38
N PRO A 37 -5.71 -64.01 -25.50
CA PRO A 37 -6.76 -62.98 -25.60
C PRO A 37 -6.26 -61.62 -25.28
N ALA A 38 -5.30 -61.50 -24.35
CA ALA A 38 -4.60 -60.25 -24.08
C ALA A 38 -3.75 -59.79 -25.28
N MET A 39 -3.13 -60.74 -26.03
CA MET A 39 -2.35 -60.42 -27.23
C MET A 39 -3.18 -60.22 -28.50
N ALA A 40 -4.34 -60.83 -28.64
CA ALA A 40 -5.22 -60.61 -29.81
C ALA A 40 -6.00 -59.32 -29.77
N VAL A 41 -6.33 -58.79 -28.60
CA VAL A 41 -6.84 -57.42 -28.40
C VAL A 41 -5.71 -56.37 -28.52
N SER A 42 -4.43 -56.77 -28.39
CA SER A 42 -3.28 -55.90 -28.31
C SER A 42 -2.58 -55.55 -29.61
N SER A 43 -3.00 -56.04 -30.77
CA SER A 43 -2.34 -55.64 -32.03
C SER A 43 -2.79 -54.24 -32.55
N ALA A 44 -3.98 -53.82 -32.22
CA ALA A 44 -4.40 -52.42 -32.44
C ALA A 44 -4.16 -51.51 -31.21
N ALA A 45 -4.12 -52.13 -30.00
CA ALA A 45 -3.78 -51.40 -28.77
C ALA A 45 -2.28 -51.30 -28.54
N ALA A 46 -1.48 -52.21 -29.05
CA ALA A 46 0.00 -52.21 -28.88
C ALA A 46 0.67 -51.05 -29.66
N SER A 47 0.19 -50.69 -30.83
CA SER A 47 0.73 -49.54 -31.57
C SER A 47 0.40 -48.20 -30.85
N SER A 48 -0.80 -48.03 -30.34
CA SER A 48 -1.20 -46.85 -29.59
C SER A 48 -0.50 -46.79 -28.22
N THR A 49 -0.19 -47.94 -27.58
CA THR A 49 0.52 -48.02 -26.32
C THR A 49 2.03 -47.74 -26.48
N ILE A 50 2.64 -48.12 -27.62
CA ILE A 50 4.03 -47.79 -27.94
C ILE A 50 4.15 -46.31 -28.28
N ASP A 51 3.24 -45.74 -29.05
CA ASP A 51 3.21 -44.30 -29.39
C ASP A 51 2.97 -43.44 -28.12
N ILE A 52 2.12 -43.87 -27.22
CA ILE A 52 1.93 -43.23 -25.92
C ILE A 52 3.20 -43.38 -25.07
N PHE A 53 3.84 -44.56 -25.09
CA PHE A 53 5.05 -44.82 -24.32
C PHE A 53 6.25 -43.95 -24.81
N ASP A 54 6.36 -43.74 -26.11
CA ASP A 54 7.45 -42.94 -26.71
C ASP A 54 7.20 -41.44 -26.61
N SER A 55 5.95 -41.00 -26.61
CA SER A 55 5.56 -39.58 -26.49
C SER A 55 5.64 -39.02 -25.07
N LEU A 56 5.77 -39.85 -24.04
CA LEU A 56 5.86 -39.41 -22.64
C LEU A 56 7.24 -38.89 -22.31
N PRO A 57 7.35 -37.81 -21.45
CA PRO A 57 8.63 -37.36 -20.91
C PRO A 57 9.42 -38.54 -20.37
N SER A 58 10.69 -38.58 -20.69
CA SER A 58 11.59 -39.70 -20.28
C SER A 58 11.87 -39.70 -18.79
N TYR A 59 11.54 -38.62 -18.06
CA TYR A 59 11.70 -38.53 -16.62
C TYR A 59 10.75 -37.51 -16.00
N ILE A 60 10.49 -37.62 -14.70
CA ILE A 60 9.79 -36.66 -13.86
C ILE A 60 10.74 -36.17 -12.76
N GLU A 61 10.69 -34.89 -12.46
CA GLU A 61 11.53 -34.29 -11.44
C GLU A 61 10.82 -34.22 -10.10
N ILE A 62 11.59 -34.44 -9.02
CA ILE A 62 11.19 -34.10 -7.67
C ILE A 62 11.42 -32.60 -7.51
N ASN A 63 10.37 -31.81 -7.67
CA ASN A 63 10.40 -30.35 -7.48
C ASN A 63 9.80 -30.01 -6.11
N ALA A 64 10.15 -28.82 -5.60
CA ALA A 64 9.49 -28.27 -4.42
C ALA A 64 7.97 -28.27 -4.59
N GLN A 65 7.27 -28.70 -3.57
CA GLN A 65 5.81 -28.81 -3.57
C GLN A 65 5.18 -27.52 -3.00
N PRO A 66 3.87 -27.27 -3.23
CA PRO A 66 3.17 -26.16 -2.57
C PRO A 66 3.31 -26.22 -1.06
N GLN A 67 3.76 -25.12 -0.46
CA GLN A 67 4.07 -25.02 0.97
C GLN A 67 3.33 -23.82 1.61
N GLN A 68 3.46 -23.72 2.93
CA GLN A 68 2.99 -22.54 3.65
C GLN A 68 3.86 -21.31 3.34
N ASN A 69 3.19 -20.16 3.19
CA ASN A 69 3.86 -18.86 3.33
C ASN A 69 3.79 -18.42 4.78
N ARG A 70 4.90 -17.93 5.33
CA ARG A 70 4.97 -17.39 6.68
C ARG A 70 5.20 -15.88 6.63
N ILE A 71 4.43 -15.14 7.40
CA ILE A 71 4.52 -13.68 7.47
C ILE A 71 5.07 -13.29 8.82
N PHE A 72 6.14 -12.48 8.84
CA PHE A 72 6.86 -12.06 10.04
C PHE A 72 6.79 -10.55 10.23
N ALA A 73 6.60 -10.13 11.48
CA ALA A 73 6.76 -8.75 11.93
C ALA A 73 7.97 -8.62 12.86
N THR A 74 8.36 -7.39 13.18
CA THR A 74 9.44 -7.13 14.14
C THR A 74 8.87 -6.87 15.53
N LYS A 75 9.29 -7.64 16.53
CA LYS A 75 8.96 -7.47 17.94
C LYS A 75 10.24 -7.44 18.77
N ASN A 76 10.45 -6.39 19.58
CA ASN A 76 11.68 -6.20 20.35
C ASN A 76 12.96 -6.42 19.51
N GLY A 77 12.96 -5.93 18.26
CA GLY A 77 14.08 -6.07 17.32
C GLY A 77 14.27 -7.46 16.70
N LYS A 78 13.39 -8.44 16.99
CA LYS A 78 13.47 -9.81 16.47
C LYS A 78 12.26 -10.13 15.59
N PRO A 79 12.41 -10.96 14.55
CA PRO A 79 11.27 -11.42 13.77
C PRO A 79 10.36 -12.32 14.63
N VAL A 80 9.05 -12.11 14.51
CA VAL A 80 8.00 -12.95 15.09
C VAL A 80 6.99 -13.28 14.01
N GLN A 81 6.64 -14.53 13.86
CA GLN A 81 5.61 -14.96 12.93
C GLN A 81 4.24 -14.42 13.35
N ILE A 82 3.56 -13.77 12.46
CA ILE A 82 2.24 -13.17 12.69
C ILE A 82 1.11 -13.85 11.93
N ALA A 83 1.42 -14.54 10.84
CA ALA A 83 0.42 -15.29 10.06
C ALA A 83 1.07 -16.42 9.26
N THR A 84 0.23 -17.40 8.89
CA THR A 84 0.52 -18.43 7.91
C THR A 84 -0.58 -18.40 6.84
N VAL A 85 -0.18 -18.48 5.56
CA VAL A 85 -1.11 -18.46 4.42
C VAL A 85 -0.72 -19.55 3.44
N TYR A 86 -1.67 -20.41 3.06
CA TYR A 86 -1.39 -21.52 2.16
C TYR A 86 -2.64 -22.02 1.43
N ASP A 87 -2.44 -22.61 0.26
CA ASP A 87 -3.44 -23.45 -0.41
C ASP A 87 -3.38 -24.90 0.13
N GLN A 88 -2.17 -25.40 0.44
CA GLN A 88 -1.93 -26.71 1.04
C GLN A 88 -1.12 -26.55 2.33
N ASN A 89 -1.61 -27.18 3.41
CA ASN A 89 -0.89 -27.22 4.68
C ASN A 89 0.29 -28.20 4.55
N ARG A 90 1.45 -27.69 4.13
CA ARG A 90 2.68 -28.47 3.98
C ARG A 90 3.88 -27.66 4.44
N GLN A 91 4.78 -28.37 5.11
CA GLN A 91 6.13 -27.94 5.42
C GLN A 91 7.07 -29.08 5.01
N GLU A 92 7.94 -28.84 4.04
CA GLU A 92 8.96 -29.81 3.66
C GLU A 92 10.07 -29.83 4.72
N VAL A 93 10.55 -31.02 5.02
CA VAL A 93 11.63 -31.26 5.99
C VAL A 93 12.79 -31.96 5.32
N ALA A 94 13.99 -31.80 5.88
CA ALA A 94 15.19 -32.51 5.47
C ALA A 94 15.21 -33.94 6.08
N TRP A 95 16.12 -34.78 5.58
CA TRP A 95 16.20 -36.17 6.00
C TRP A 95 16.44 -36.34 7.52
N ASP A 96 17.33 -35.54 8.08
CA ASP A 96 17.68 -35.51 9.50
C ASP A 96 16.63 -34.88 10.43
N GLU A 97 15.56 -34.30 9.81
CA GLU A 97 14.39 -33.78 10.51
C GLU A 97 13.21 -34.74 10.53
N VAL A 98 13.39 -35.99 10.05
CA VAL A 98 12.37 -37.05 10.10
C VAL A 98 12.81 -38.15 11.09
N SER A 99 11.89 -38.60 11.94
CA SER A 99 12.10 -39.72 12.86
C SER A 99 12.40 -40.99 12.07
N GLU A 100 13.37 -41.80 12.54
CA GLU A 100 13.62 -43.15 12.02
C GLU A 100 12.34 -44.02 12.03
N PHE A 101 11.51 -43.89 13.06
CA PHE A 101 10.22 -44.60 13.10
C PHE A 101 9.27 -44.18 11.95
N ALA A 102 9.31 -42.95 11.49
CA ALA A 102 8.47 -42.53 10.37
C ALA A 102 9.00 -43.04 9.03
N LEU A 103 10.32 -43.07 8.86
CA LEU A 103 10.97 -43.67 7.69
C LEU A 103 10.66 -45.16 7.60
N ASP A 104 10.86 -45.89 8.70
CA ASP A 104 10.64 -47.34 8.77
C ASP A 104 9.15 -47.70 8.64
N ALA A 105 8.25 -46.91 9.26
CA ALA A 105 6.82 -47.13 9.14
C ALA A 105 6.33 -46.95 7.69
N ALA A 106 6.89 -45.97 6.96
CA ALA A 106 6.53 -45.78 5.56
C ALA A 106 6.97 -46.94 4.67
N VAL A 107 8.20 -47.44 4.88
CA VAL A 107 8.70 -48.61 4.16
C VAL A 107 7.94 -49.87 4.53
N SER A 108 7.78 -50.16 5.82
CA SER A 108 7.07 -51.34 6.26
C SER A 108 5.59 -51.34 5.89
N GLY A 109 4.95 -50.12 5.93
CA GLY A 109 3.52 -49.96 5.66
C GLY A 109 3.13 -49.94 4.17
N GLU A 110 3.99 -49.43 3.30
CA GLU A 110 3.67 -49.16 1.91
C GLU A 110 4.49 -50.00 0.90
N ASP A 111 5.78 -50.29 1.19
CA ASP A 111 6.67 -51.00 0.23
C ASP A 111 7.83 -51.68 0.98
N ARG A 112 7.60 -52.86 1.54
CA ARG A 112 8.54 -53.59 2.39
C ARG A 112 9.86 -53.96 1.74
N ARG A 113 9.90 -53.97 0.38
CA ARG A 113 11.11 -54.22 -0.40
C ARG A 113 11.65 -53.02 -1.10
N PHE A 114 11.28 -51.81 -0.65
CA PHE A 114 11.63 -50.54 -1.29
C PHE A 114 13.14 -50.39 -1.54
N PHE A 115 13.97 -50.78 -0.59
CA PHE A 115 15.44 -50.70 -0.72
C PHE A 115 16.05 -51.83 -1.57
N GLU A 116 15.30 -52.93 -1.79
CA GLU A 116 15.77 -54.10 -2.56
C GLU A 116 15.33 -54.07 -4.03
N THR A 117 14.24 -53.38 -4.32
CA THR A 117 13.62 -53.36 -5.66
C THR A 117 13.97 -52.06 -6.40
N GLY A 118 13.77 -52.03 -7.71
CA GLY A 118 13.83 -50.83 -8.51
C GLY A 118 12.56 -49.98 -8.37
N GLY A 119 12.27 -49.14 -9.38
CA GLY A 119 11.07 -48.27 -9.39
C GLY A 119 9.75 -49.05 -9.30
N ILE A 120 9.76 -50.35 -9.54
CA ILE A 120 8.60 -51.28 -9.44
C ILE A 120 9.01 -52.57 -8.71
N ASP A 121 8.08 -53.09 -7.93
CA ASP A 121 8.17 -54.41 -7.34
C ASP A 121 7.43 -55.43 -8.19
N VAL A 122 8.10 -56.12 -9.11
CA VAL A 122 7.51 -57.11 -10.04
C VAL A 122 6.95 -58.33 -9.28
N GLN A 123 7.64 -58.79 -8.20
CA GLN A 123 7.18 -59.93 -7.42
C GLN A 123 5.98 -59.55 -6.54
N GLY A 124 5.99 -58.35 -5.95
CA GLY A 124 4.86 -57.81 -5.20
C GLY A 124 3.62 -57.64 -6.06
N LEU A 125 3.80 -57.14 -7.30
CA LEU A 125 2.72 -57.02 -8.28
C LEU A 125 2.14 -58.37 -8.65
N ALA A 126 2.96 -59.39 -8.89
CA ALA A 126 2.51 -60.73 -9.18
C ALA A 126 1.75 -61.35 -8.01
N ARG A 127 2.28 -61.21 -6.77
CA ARG A 127 1.65 -61.69 -5.54
C ARG A 127 0.27 -61.02 -5.33
N ALA A 128 0.19 -59.71 -5.36
CA ALA A 128 -1.07 -58.96 -5.21
C ALA A 128 -2.09 -59.31 -6.27
N THR A 129 -1.65 -59.53 -7.53
CA THR A 129 -2.54 -59.97 -8.63
C THR A 129 -3.13 -61.34 -8.33
N ILE A 130 -2.31 -62.30 -7.87
CA ILE A 130 -2.78 -63.65 -7.55
C ILE A 130 -3.71 -63.60 -6.31
N HIS A 131 -3.36 -62.79 -5.29
CA HIS A 131 -4.19 -62.66 -4.10
C HIS A 131 -5.57 -62.07 -4.40
N ASN A 132 -5.61 -60.96 -5.13
CA ASN A 132 -6.86 -60.27 -5.52
C ASN A 132 -7.74 -61.15 -6.43
N LEU A 133 -7.14 -61.92 -7.32
CA LEU A 133 -7.84 -62.92 -8.13
C LEU A 133 -8.42 -64.08 -7.25
N ALA A 134 -7.68 -64.51 -6.25
CA ALA A 134 -8.09 -65.63 -5.37
C ALA A 134 -9.17 -65.24 -4.37
N THR A 135 -9.13 -63.99 -3.88
CA THR A 135 -10.09 -63.46 -2.88
C THR A 135 -11.29 -62.75 -3.50
N GLY A 136 -11.20 -62.33 -4.77
CA GLY A 136 -12.21 -61.51 -5.44
C GLY A 136 -12.26 -60.09 -4.89
N THR A 137 -11.24 -59.65 -4.14
CA THR A 137 -11.11 -58.31 -3.54
C THR A 137 -9.93 -57.60 -4.14
N ALA A 138 -9.87 -56.29 -4.02
CA ALA A 138 -8.73 -55.47 -4.40
C ALA A 138 -7.94 -54.93 -3.19
N ASP A 139 -7.81 -55.77 -2.18
CA ASP A 139 -7.33 -55.37 -0.84
C ASP A 139 -5.80 -55.30 -0.74
N GLU A 140 -5.06 -56.04 -1.54
CA GLU A 140 -3.59 -55.98 -1.54
C GLU A 140 -3.09 -54.94 -2.57
N GLY A 141 -2.51 -53.85 -2.08
CA GLY A 141 -1.91 -52.79 -2.88
C GLY A 141 -0.56 -53.25 -3.49
N ALA A 142 -0.39 -53.07 -4.81
CA ALA A 142 0.81 -53.50 -5.53
C ALA A 142 1.67 -52.33 -5.99
N SER A 143 1.42 -51.11 -5.53
CA SER A 143 2.15 -49.92 -5.95
C SER A 143 3.33 -49.62 -5.03
N SER A 144 4.56 -49.55 -5.59
CA SER A 144 5.73 -49.14 -4.81
C SER A 144 5.64 -47.69 -4.36
N ILE A 145 6.43 -47.31 -3.33
CA ILE A 145 6.58 -45.93 -2.86
C ILE A 145 6.94 -44.99 -4.04
N THR A 146 7.86 -45.44 -4.94
CA THR A 146 8.23 -44.67 -6.12
C THR A 146 7.03 -44.43 -7.06
N GLN A 147 6.17 -45.42 -7.28
CA GLN A 147 4.96 -45.25 -8.08
C GLN A 147 3.96 -44.29 -7.42
N GLN A 148 3.78 -44.37 -6.11
CA GLN A 148 2.92 -43.45 -5.35
C GLN A 148 3.46 -42.03 -5.41
N LEU A 149 4.77 -41.83 -5.28
CA LEU A 149 5.43 -40.51 -5.44
C LEU A 149 5.16 -39.93 -6.83
N VAL A 150 5.37 -40.71 -7.90
CA VAL A 150 5.06 -40.28 -9.27
C VAL A 150 3.60 -39.85 -9.42
N LYS A 151 2.67 -40.68 -8.93
CA LYS A 151 1.23 -40.32 -8.94
C LYS A 151 0.96 -39.00 -8.24
N ASN A 152 1.52 -38.81 -7.05
CA ASN A 152 1.32 -37.60 -6.25
C ASN A 152 1.91 -36.36 -6.93
N ILE A 153 3.10 -36.44 -7.54
CA ILE A 153 3.70 -35.34 -8.33
C ILE A 153 2.80 -34.99 -9.53
N LEU A 154 2.24 -35.96 -10.22
CA LEU A 154 1.33 -35.72 -11.36
C LEU A 154 0.02 -35.05 -10.89
N ILE A 155 -0.51 -35.47 -9.73
CA ILE A 155 -1.69 -34.82 -9.10
C ILE A 155 -1.36 -33.35 -8.76
N GLN A 156 -0.21 -33.09 -8.12
CA GLN A 156 0.21 -31.72 -7.78
C GLN A 156 0.35 -30.86 -9.05
N LYS A 157 1.01 -31.35 -10.10
CA LYS A 157 1.08 -30.65 -11.39
C LYS A 157 -0.30 -30.38 -12.01
N ALA A 158 -1.23 -31.32 -11.87
CA ALA A 158 -2.61 -31.12 -12.36
C ALA A 158 -3.34 -29.99 -11.58
N LEU A 159 -3.11 -29.87 -10.28
CA LEU A 159 -3.73 -28.84 -9.44
C LEU A 159 -3.22 -27.42 -9.73
N THR A 160 -2.01 -27.26 -10.28
CA THR A 160 -1.44 -25.95 -10.65
C THR A 160 -1.94 -25.41 -11.99
N LEU A 161 -2.68 -26.19 -12.79
CA LEU A 161 -3.20 -25.75 -14.08
C LEU A 161 -4.23 -24.61 -13.92
N PRO A 162 -4.23 -23.63 -14.83
CA PRO A 162 -4.96 -22.37 -14.61
C PRO A 162 -6.49 -22.53 -14.58
N THR A 163 -7.07 -23.40 -15.43
CA THR A 163 -8.51 -23.53 -15.51
C THR A 163 -9.07 -24.76 -14.79
N LYS A 164 -10.29 -24.65 -14.25
CA LYS A 164 -10.99 -25.79 -13.62
C LYS A 164 -11.18 -26.97 -14.58
N ALA A 165 -11.37 -26.69 -15.86
CA ALA A 165 -11.54 -27.73 -16.90
C ALA A 165 -10.23 -28.48 -17.14
N GLU A 166 -9.11 -27.79 -17.30
CA GLU A 166 -7.78 -28.39 -17.46
C GLU A 166 -7.40 -29.18 -16.22
N ARG A 167 -7.59 -28.63 -15.00
CA ARG A 167 -7.36 -29.35 -13.74
C ARG A 167 -8.15 -30.66 -13.68
N LYS A 168 -9.45 -30.65 -14.02
CA LYS A 168 -10.28 -31.85 -14.00
C LYS A 168 -9.76 -32.93 -14.94
N VAL A 169 -9.40 -32.59 -16.20
CA VAL A 169 -8.84 -33.53 -17.17
C VAL A 169 -7.51 -34.09 -16.70
N ALA A 170 -6.59 -33.22 -16.25
CA ALA A 170 -5.27 -33.62 -15.80
C ALA A 170 -5.34 -34.49 -14.52
N LEU A 171 -6.23 -34.20 -13.57
CA LEU A 171 -6.47 -35.03 -12.38
C LEU A 171 -6.99 -36.41 -12.77
N GLN A 172 -7.87 -36.49 -13.74
CA GLN A 172 -8.36 -37.79 -14.26
C GLN A 172 -7.23 -38.58 -14.91
N GLN A 173 -6.33 -37.91 -15.63
CA GLN A 173 -5.14 -38.55 -16.22
C GLN A 173 -4.09 -38.97 -15.18
N ALA A 174 -3.96 -38.22 -14.04
CA ALA A 174 -3.02 -38.50 -12.98
C ALA A 174 -3.49 -39.56 -12.00
N ALA A 175 -4.79 -39.63 -11.68
CA ALA A 175 -5.37 -40.46 -10.61
C ALA A 175 -6.51 -41.38 -11.07
N GLY A 176 -7.04 -41.25 -12.29
CA GLY A 176 -8.15 -42.06 -12.79
C GLY A 176 -7.82 -43.57 -12.87
N PRO A 177 -8.81 -44.46 -12.75
CA PRO A 177 -8.59 -45.92 -12.73
C PRO A 177 -8.43 -46.50 -14.16
N THR A 178 -7.39 -46.06 -14.89
CA THR A 178 -7.16 -46.47 -16.28
C THR A 178 -5.83 -47.25 -16.42
N PRO A 179 -5.77 -48.28 -17.30
CA PRO A 179 -4.53 -49.01 -17.57
C PRO A 179 -3.40 -48.09 -18.09
N ASP A 180 -3.72 -47.14 -18.96
CA ASP A 180 -2.74 -46.22 -19.54
C ASP A 180 -2.07 -45.36 -18.48
N ARG A 181 -2.83 -44.91 -17.48
CA ARG A 181 -2.26 -44.22 -16.32
C ARG A 181 -1.24 -45.11 -15.58
N LYS A 182 -1.59 -46.38 -15.35
CA LYS A 182 -0.68 -47.30 -14.60
C LYS A 182 0.60 -47.58 -15.36
N ILE A 183 0.53 -47.72 -16.70
CA ILE A 183 1.71 -47.90 -17.57
C ILE A 183 2.61 -46.64 -17.50
N ARG A 184 2.01 -45.46 -17.53
CA ARG A 184 2.73 -44.19 -17.42
C ARG A 184 3.42 -44.07 -16.06
N GLU A 185 2.73 -44.38 -14.97
CA GLU A 185 3.24 -44.41 -13.62
C GLU A 185 4.44 -45.35 -13.47
N VAL A 186 4.36 -46.57 -14.03
CA VAL A 186 5.45 -47.53 -14.08
C VAL A 186 6.67 -47.01 -14.83
N LYS A 187 6.50 -46.43 -16.03
CA LYS A 187 7.59 -45.85 -16.81
C LYS A 187 8.33 -44.76 -16.03
N LEU A 188 7.57 -43.85 -15.48
CA LEU A 188 8.12 -42.72 -14.74
C LEU A 188 8.78 -43.16 -13.43
N ALA A 189 8.23 -44.18 -12.73
CA ALA A 189 8.83 -44.75 -11.53
C ALA A 189 10.19 -45.40 -11.81
N ILE A 190 10.32 -46.14 -12.90
CA ILE A 190 11.61 -46.71 -13.33
C ILE A 190 12.62 -45.62 -13.65
N SER A 191 12.19 -44.53 -14.30
CA SER A 191 13.05 -43.39 -14.62
C SER A 191 13.48 -42.63 -13.37
N MET A 192 12.58 -42.43 -12.40
CA MET A 192 12.84 -41.80 -11.13
C MET A 192 13.87 -42.55 -10.31
N ASP A 193 13.73 -43.89 -10.20
CA ASP A 193 14.65 -44.74 -9.47
C ASP A 193 16.06 -44.77 -10.05
N LYS A 194 16.22 -44.52 -11.38
CA LYS A 194 17.51 -44.33 -12.03
C LYS A 194 18.16 -42.99 -11.75
N LYS A 195 17.36 -41.95 -11.46
CA LYS A 195 17.84 -40.57 -11.33
C LYS A 195 18.13 -40.20 -9.88
N TYR A 196 17.31 -40.67 -8.95
CA TYR A 196 17.34 -40.32 -7.54
C TYR A 196 17.69 -41.51 -6.66
N THR A 197 18.35 -41.25 -5.53
CA THR A 197 18.61 -42.25 -4.51
C THR A 197 17.32 -42.69 -3.79
N LYS A 198 17.32 -43.85 -3.17
CA LYS A 198 16.20 -44.35 -2.37
C LYS A 198 15.84 -43.39 -1.21
N HIS A 199 16.83 -42.76 -0.59
CA HIS A 199 16.61 -41.75 0.45
C HIS A 199 15.91 -40.52 -0.08
N GLU A 200 16.31 -39.99 -1.22
CA GLU A 200 15.63 -38.84 -1.85
C GLU A 200 14.19 -39.17 -2.24
N ILE A 201 13.93 -40.36 -2.77
CA ILE A 201 12.58 -40.81 -3.14
C ILE A 201 11.69 -40.96 -1.89
N LEU A 202 12.19 -41.56 -0.82
CA LEU A 202 11.42 -41.76 0.43
C LEU A 202 11.13 -40.43 1.13
N LEU A 203 12.11 -39.52 1.19
CA LEU A 203 11.94 -38.21 1.73
C LEU A 203 10.90 -37.41 0.93
N ALA A 204 11.00 -37.41 -0.40
CA ALA A 204 10.04 -36.75 -1.27
C ALA A 204 8.62 -37.33 -1.11
N TYR A 205 8.52 -38.67 -0.93
CA TYR A 205 7.25 -39.32 -0.65
C TYR A 205 6.62 -38.83 0.66
N LEU A 206 7.39 -38.77 1.74
CA LEU A 206 6.92 -38.32 3.05
C LEU A 206 6.56 -36.82 3.04
N ASN A 207 7.24 -36.01 2.25
CA ASN A 207 6.94 -34.58 2.08
C ASN A 207 5.70 -34.31 1.19
N ILE A 208 5.30 -35.24 0.31
CA ILE A 208 4.16 -35.04 -0.62
C ILE A 208 2.89 -35.78 -0.20
N ALA A 209 2.99 -36.84 0.62
CA ALA A 209 1.87 -37.69 1.01
C ALA A 209 0.72 -36.88 1.65
N GLY A 210 -0.52 -37.24 1.32
CA GLY A 210 -1.71 -36.63 1.91
C GLY A 210 -2.15 -37.38 3.18
N PHE A 211 -2.40 -36.63 4.25
CA PHE A 211 -2.81 -37.17 5.55
C PHE A 211 -4.26 -36.83 5.90
N GLY A 212 -5.08 -36.49 4.90
CA GLY A 212 -6.49 -36.16 5.08
C GLY A 212 -6.75 -34.65 5.13
N GLY A 213 -7.92 -34.24 4.69
CA GLY A 213 -8.28 -32.83 4.56
C GLY A 213 -7.31 -32.05 3.64
N ASN A 214 -6.75 -30.97 4.15
CA ASN A 214 -5.77 -30.15 3.44
C ASN A 214 -4.33 -30.32 3.96
N THR A 215 -4.04 -31.43 4.65
CA THR A 215 -2.74 -31.69 5.31
C THR A 215 -1.89 -32.61 4.44
N TYR A 216 -0.73 -32.11 4.05
CA TYR A 216 0.24 -32.80 3.22
C TYR A 216 1.63 -32.78 3.86
N GLY A 217 2.36 -33.89 3.73
CA GLY A 217 3.68 -34.03 4.29
C GLY A 217 3.67 -34.42 5.77
N ILE A 218 4.71 -35.18 6.14
CA ILE A 218 4.83 -35.78 7.48
C ILE A 218 4.96 -34.74 8.59
N GLN A 219 5.61 -33.58 8.31
CA GLN A 219 5.78 -32.51 9.29
C GLN A 219 4.43 -31.86 9.66
N ALA A 220 3.65 -31.46 8.66
CA ALA A 220 2.34 -30.85 8.88
C ALA A 220 1.37 -31.84 9.57
N ALA A 221 1.47 -33.14 9.26
CA ALA A 221 0.69 -34.19 9.90
C ALA A 221 1.09 -34.39 11.37
N ALA A 222 2.39 -34.39 11.68
CA ALA A 222 2.89 -34.49 13.05
C ALA A 222 2.41 -33.32 13.91
N GLU A 223 2.49 -32.08 13.38
CA GLU A 223 2.01 -30.86 14.05
C GLU A 223 0.50 -30.91 14.28
N GLN A 224 -0.26 -31.27 13.23
CA GLN A 224 -1.72 -31.22 13.28
C GLN A 224 -2.29 -32.29 14.24
N PHE A 225 -1.80 -33.53 14.18
CA PHE A 225 -2.41 -34.62 14.89
C PHE A 225 -1.79 -34.91 16.26
N TYR A 226 -0.55 -34.49 16.49
CA TYR A 226 0.20 -34.79 17.70
C TYR A 226 0.85 -33.58 18.36
N ASN A 227 0.71 -32.39 17.81
CA ASN A 227 1.36 -31.15 18.29
C ASN A 227 2.87 -31.33 18.53
N THR A 228 3.53 -32.10 17.66
CA THR A 228 4.96 -32.37 17.64
C THR A 228 5.53 -32.21 16.25
N ASP A 229 6.84 -32.22 16.08
CA ASP A 229 7.49 -32.23 14.78
C ASP A 229 7.75 -33.68 14.27
N ALA A 230 8.06 -33.80 12.98
CA ALA A 230 8.31 -35.08 12.33
C ALA A 230 9.51 -35.83 12.93
N LYS A 231 10.49 -35.14 13.50
CA LYS A 231 11.70 -35.68 14.11
C LYS A 231 11.43 -36.41 15.41
N HIS A 232 10.43 -35.98 16.15
CA HIS A 232 10.13 -36.53 17.49
C HIS A 232 8.93 -37.45 17.51
N LEU A 233 8.46 -37.94 16.36
CA LEU A 233 7.40 -38.95 16.28
C LEU A 233 7.85 -40.25 16.93
N THR A 234 7.02 -40.79 17.82
CA THR A 234 7.18 -42.16 18.39
C THR A 234 6.76 -43.21 17.36
N ALA A 235 7.12 -44.47 17.58
CA ALA A 235 6.70 -45.58 16.71
C ALA A 235 5.17 -45.67 16.56
N ALA A 236 4.42 -45.49 17.65
CA ALA A 236 2.95 -45.49 17.62
C ALA A 236 2.39 -44.35 16.78
N GLN A 237 2.93 -43.11 16.93
CA GLN A 237 2.50 -41.93 16.18
C GLN A 237 2.87 -42.05 14.69
N ALA A 238 4.10 -42.48 14.41
CA ALA A 238 4.58 -42.68 13.05
C ALA A 238 3.73 -43.67 12.26
N ALA A 239 3.54 -44.88 12.83
CA ALA A 239 2.70 -45.92 12.22
C ALA A 239 1.23 -45.48 12.08
N SER A 240 0.69 -44.71 13.03
CA SER A 240 -0.66 -44.15 12.95
C SER A 240 -0.81 -43.10 11.82
N LEU A 241 0.20 -42.27 11.59
CA LEU A 241 0.20 -41.34 10.45
C LEU A 241 0.28 -42.09 9.12
N ILE A 242 1.20 -43.03 8.98
CA ILE A 242 1.30 -43.86 7.75
C ILE A 242 0.02 -44.64 7.47
N ALA A 243 -0.68 -45.09 8.50
CA ALA A 243 -1.97 -45.78 8.36
C ALA A 243 -3.01 -44.94 7.58
N ILE A 244 -2.91 -43.60 7.62
CA ILE A 244 -3.83 -42.69 6.93
C ILE A 244 -3.61 -42.68 5.40
N VAL A 245 -2.35 -42.78 4.94
CA VAL A 245 -1.95 -42.46 3.57
C VAL A 245 -2.70 -43.30 2.52
N GLN A 246 -2.96 -44.57 2.83
CA GLN A 246 -3.66 -45.49 1.91
C GLN A 246 -5.16 -45.13 1.77
N HIS A 247 -5.81 -44.79 2.88
CA HIS A 247 -7.26 -44.47 2.95
C HIS A 247 -7.52 -43.26 3.83
N PRO A 248 -7.19 -42.02 3.33
CA PRO A 248 -7.32 -40.82 4.12
C PRO A 248 -8.76 -40.44 4.49
N GLU A 249 -9.76 -40.97 3.78
CA GLU A 249 -11.18 -40.74 4.08
C GLU A 249 -11.64 -41.49 5.35
N THR A 250 -11.16 -42.72 5.55
CA THR A 250 -11.66 -43.62 6.62
C THR A 250 -10.66 -43.82 7.74
N ARG A 251 -9.39 -43.39 7.59
CA ARG A 251 -8.34 -43.53 8.58
C ARG A 251 -7.76 -42.21 9.09
N SER A 252 -8.28 -41.09 8.59
CA SER A 252 -7.84 -39.76 9.05
C SER A 252 -8.15 -39.57 10.55
N LEU A 253 -7.20 -39.00 11.26
CA LEU A 253 -7.36 -38.65 12.68
C LEU A 253 -8.17 -37.38 12.92
N ASN A 254 -8.60 -36.64 11.86
CA ASN A 254 -9.49 -35.49 12.00
C ASN A 254 -10.88 -35.86 12.55
N ASP A 255 -11.34 -37.09 12.29
CA ASP A 255 -12.61 -37.60 12.79
C ASP A 255 -12.39 -38.76 13.79
N PRO A 256 -12.82 -38.59 15.03
CA PRO A 256 -12.74 -39.66 16.03
C PRO A 256 -13.44 -40.98 15.63
N ALA A 257 -14.40 -40.95 14.72
CA ALA A 257 -15.05 -42.14 14.16
C ALA A 257 -14.06 -43.06 13.43
N ASN A 258 -12.98 -42.52 12.90
CA ASN A 258 -11.94 -43.24 12.15
C ASN A 258 -10.86 -43.85 13.05
N TYR A 259 -10.82 -43.56 14.34
CA TYR A 259 -9.76 -44.02 15.25
C TYR A 259 -9.63 -45.56 15.32
N PRO A 260 -10.71 -46.34 15.37
CA PRO A 260 -10.60 -47.79 15.39
C PRO A 260 -9.93 -48.37 14.13
N GLU A 261 -10.31 -47.89 12.95
CA GLU A 261 -9.75 -48.34 11.66
C GLU A 261 -8.28 -47.88 11.50
N ASN A 262 -7.95 -46.65 11.97
CA ASN A 262 -6.57 -46.21 12.04
C ASN A 262 -5.72 -47.11 12.95
N LYS A 263 -6.22 -47.40 14.17
CA LYS A 263 -5.54 -48.31 15.14
C LYS A 263 -5.29 -49.65 14.53
N GLU A 264 -6.28 -50.31 13.93
CA GLU A 264 -6.14 -51.60 13.29
C GLU A 264 -5.01 -51.60 12.24
N ARG A 265 -5.00 -50.62 11.33
CA ARG A 265 -3.94 -50.50 10.31
C ARG A 265 -2.59 -50.21 10.94
N ARG A 266 -2.53 -49.32 11.94
CA ARG A 266 -1.32 -48.96 12.69
C ARG A 266 -0.68 -50.22 13.29
N ASP A 267 -1.47 -51.05 13.96
CA ASP A 267 -0.98 -52.26 14.67
C ASP A 267 -0.43 -53.29 13.66
N VAL A 268 -1.01 -53.38 12.45
CA VAL A 268 -0.46 -54.15 11.34
C VAL A 268 0.91 -53.66 10.91
N ILE A 269 1.06 -52.31 10.74
CA ILE A 269 2.33 -51.70 10.38
C ILE A 269 3.40 -51.94 11.44
N LEU A 270 3.05 -51.78 12.74
CA LEU A 270 3.95 -52.05 13.87
C LEU A 270 4.41 -53.50 13.87
N GLY A 271 3.50 -54.46 13.56
CA GLY A 271 3.85 -55.89 13.44
C GLY A 271 4.85 -56.13 12.30
N TRP A 272 4.74 -55.43 11.19
CA TRP A 272 5.71 -55.51 10.09
C TRP A 272 7.05 -54.88 10.47
N MET A 273 7.06 -53.69 11.11
CA MET A 273 8.29 -53.09 11.64
C MET A 273 9.05 -54.00 12.62
N LEU A 274 8.33 -54.73 13.49
CA LEU A 274 8.92 -55.71 14.36
C LEU A 274 9.51 -56.89 13.57
N ALA A 275 8.77 -57.44 12.61
CA ALA A 275 9.21 -58.56 11.79
C ALA A 275 10.43 -58.26 10.93
N GLU A 276 10.63 -56.99 10.57
CA GLU A 276 11.78 -56.48 9.81
C GLU A 276 12.95 -56.04 10.72
N GLY A 277 12.74 -56.02 12.04
CA GLY A 277 13.77 -55.67 13.03
C GLY A 277 13.96 -54.16 13.20
N ASN A 278 13.06 -53.32 12.65
CA ASN A 278 13.08 -51.88 12.75
C ASN A 278 12.71 -51.36 14.14
N ILE A 279 11.96 -52.17 14.90
CA ILE A 279 11.65 -51.92 16.31
C ILE A 279 11.86 -53.19 17.13
N THR A 280 12.17 -53.02 18.40
CA THR A 280 12.28 -54.16 19.36
C THR A 280 10.90 -54.63 19.80
N GLN A 281 10.82 -55.85 20.35
CA GLN A 281 9.56 -56.39 20.93
C GLN A 281 8.98 -55.46 22.01
N ALA A 282 9.81 -54.86 22.86
CA ALA A 282 9.37 -53.91 23.88
C ALA A 282 8.74 -52.63 23.28
N GLN A 283 9.37 -52.08 22.24
CA GLN A 283 8.83 -50.92 21.53
C GLN A 283 7.52 -51.26 20.81
N HIS A 284 7.42 -52.43 20.19
CA HIS A 284 6.19 -52.91 19.58
C HIS A 284 5.05 -53.01 20.61
N ASP A 285 5.29 -53.66 21.72
CA ASP A 285 4.26 -53.88 22.75
C ASP A 285 3.79 -52.58 23.38
N GLU A 286 4.70 -51.62 23.61
CA GLU A 286 4.40 -50.27 24.06
C GLU A 286 3.56 -49.50 23.02
N ALA A 287 3.95 -49.56 21.75
CA ALA A 287 3.26 -48.84 20.67
C ALA A 287 1.85 -49.40 20.43
N VAL A 288 1.65 -50.71 20.45
CA VAL A 288 0.34 -51.36 20.31
C VAL A 288 -0.56 -51.07 21.52
N ALA A 289 0.03 -51.02 22.73
CA ALA A 289 -0.71 -50.67 23.94
C ALA A 289 -1.16 -49.23 24.01
N THR A 290 -0.48 -48.34 23.27
CA THR A 290 -0.84 -46.91 23.16
C THR A 290 -2.20 -46.79 22.46
N PRO A 291 -3.24 -46.18 23.05
CA PRO A 291 -4.54 -46.03 22.41
C PRO A 291 -4.47 -45.01 21.25
N VAL A 292 -5.41 -45.10 20.29
CA VAL A 292 -5.70 -44.06 19.34
C VAL A 292 -7.03 -43.46 19.76
N ASP A 293 -6.95 -42.40 20.55
CA ASP A 293 -8.10 -41.71 21.11
C ASP A 293 -7.75 -40.24 21.42
N LYS A 294 -8.69 -39.50 22.01
CA LYS A 294 -8.51 -38.07 22.36
C LYS A 294 -7.43 -37.80 23.41
N THR A 295 -6.88 -38.82 24.08
CA THR A 295 -5.79 -38.66 25.06
C THR A 295 -4.42 -38.68 24.39
N THR A 296 -4.32 -39.33 23.24
CA THR A 296 -3.07 -39.47 22.46
C THR A 296 -3.06 -38.63 21.19
N VAL A 297 -4.22 -38.42 20.57
CA VAL A 297 -4.39 -37.57 19.38
C VAL A 297 -4.73 -36.14 19.83
N THR A 298 -3.80 -35.23 19.64
CA THR A 298 -3.94 -33.80 20.03
C THR A 298 -4.12 -32.96 18.77
N ILE A 299 -5.36 -32.78 18.35
CA ILE A 299 -5.65 -32.00 17.15
C ILE A 299 -5.27 -30.52 17.35
N THR A 300 -4.35 -30.05 16.54
CA THR A 300 -4.03 -28.62 16.41
C THR A 300 -4.72 -28.10 15.15
N GLU A 301 -5.72 -27.22 15.33
CA GLU A 301 -6.42 -26.63 14.20
C GLU A 301 -5.44 -25.84 13.32
N PRO A 302 -5.35 -26.15 12.02
CA PRO A 302 -4.48 -25.44 11.11
C PRO A 302 -4.89 -23.96 11.00
N ARG A 303 -3.98 -23.06 11.36
CA ARG A 303 -4.22 -21.61 11.30
C ARG A 303 -3.85 -21.07 9.93
N ASN A 304 -4.81 -20.99 9.02
CA ASN A 304 -4.62 -20.48 7.66
C ASN A 304 -5.33 -19.14 7.44
N GLY A 305 -4.61 -18.19 6.85
CA GLY A 305 -5.19 -16.90 6.47
C GLY A 305 -5.21 -15.87 7.59
N CYS A 306 -5.67 -14.67 7.23
CA CYS A 306 -5.54 -13.49 8.08
C CYS A 306 -6.54 -13.46 9.23
N THR A 307 -7.65 -14.18 9.15
CA THR A 307 -8.56 -14.36 10.29
C THR A 307 -7.86 -15.06 11.46
N TYR A 308 -6.88 -15.94 11.19
CA TYR A 308 -6.09 -16.65 12.19
C TYR A 308 -4.74 -15.98 12.50
N ALA A 309 -4.43 -14.86 11.86
CA ALA A 309 -3.21 -14.09 12.16
C ALA A 309 -3.17 -13.62 13.61
N SER A 310 -1.97 -13.25 14.09
CA SER A 310 -1.76 -12.66 15.41
C SER A 310 -2.77 -11.55 15.69
N LYS A 311 -3.30 -11.54 16.93
CA LYS A 311 -4.44 -10.73 17.38
C LYS A 311 -4.42 -9.27 16.90
N TYR A 312 -3.25 -8.65 16.82
CA TYR A 312 -3.09 -7.24 16.48
C TYR A 312 -2.71 -6.99 15.01
N ALA A 313 -2.38 -8.03 14.22
CA ALA A 313 -1.82 -7.89 12.89
C ALA A 313 -2.77 -8.30 11.73
N LYS A 314 -4.04 -8.61 12.03
CA LYS A 314 -4.96 -9.19 11.05
C LYS A 314 -5.19 -8.32 9.81
N TYR A 315 -5.46 -7.03 9.97
CA TYR A 315 -5.63 -6.09 8.85
C TYR A 315 -4.35 -5.86 8.05
N PHE A 316 -3.21 -5.91 8.72
CA PHE A 316 -1.94 -5.80 8.02
C PHE A 316 -1.62 -7.08 7.22
N CYS A 317 -1.94 -8.27 7.76
CA CYS A 317 -1.88 -9.53 7.02
C CYS A 317 -2.75 -9.48 5.76
N ASP A 318 -3.98 -9.00 5.85
CA ASP A 318 -4.89 -8.84 4.70
C ASP A 318 -4.30 -7.88 3.64
N TYR A 319 -3.70 -6.79 4.09
CA TYR A 319 -3.00 -5.86 3.20
C TYR A 319 -1.82 -6.53 2.46
N ILE A 320 -1.02 -7.36 3.16
CA ILE A 320 0.05 -8.15 2.53
C ILE A 320 -0.52 -9.07 1.45
N GLN A 321 -1.55 -9.85 1.76
CA GLN A 321 -2.15 -10.77 0.78
C GLN A 321 -2.67 -10.05 -0.47
N LYS A 322 -3.33 -8.91 -0.30
CA LYS A 322 -3.88 -8.12 -1.42
C LYS A 322 -2.82 -7.37 -2.21
N SER A 323 -1.63 -7.14 -1.62
CA SER A 323 -0.49 -6.50 -2.28
C SER A 323 0.50 -7.48 -2.92
N VAL A 324 0.25 -8.79 -2.89
CA VAL A 324 1.08 -9.82 -3.54
C VAL A 324 1.33 -9.53 -5.02
N LYS A 325 0.32 -9.03 -5.74
CA LYS A 325 0.42 -8.62 -7.15
C LYS A 325 1.51 -7.56 -7.42
N ASP A 326 1.89 -6.79 -6.40
CA ASP A 326 2.88 -5.72 -6.47
C ASP A 326 4.26 -6.17 -5.97
N LEU A 327 4.39 -7.41 -5.47
CA LEU A 327 5.59 -7.96 -4.87
C LEU A 327 6.48 -8.60 -5.96
N THR A 328 7.33 -7.77 -6.60
CA THR A 328 8.16 -8.18 -7.74
C THR A 328 9.13 -9.33 -7.43
N ALA A 329 9.44 -9.56 -6.16
CA ALA A 329 10.22 -10.71 -5.70
C ALA A 329 9.58 -12.07 -6.06
N LEU A 330 8.25 -12.11 -6.24
CA LEU A 330 7.52 -13.33 -6.53
C LEU A 330 7.36 -13.62 -8.03
N GLY A 331 7.75 -12.71 -8.92
CA GLY A 331 7.64 -12.94 -10.36
C GLY A 331 7.58 -11.67 -11.19
N ALA A 332 7.68 -11.82 -12.52
CA ALA A 332 7.76 -10.71 -13.45
C ALA A 332 6.45 -9.93 -13.59
N ASP A 333 5.33 -10.64 -13.60
CA ASP A 333 3.98 -10.09 -13.81
C ASP A 333 3.04 -10.45 -12.65
N PRO A 334 1.88 -9.78 -12.51
CA PRO A 334 0.93 -10.00 -11.41
C PRO A 334 0.38 -11.42 -11.34
N GLU A 335 0.14 -12.07 -12.48
CA GLU A 335 -0.39 -13.43 -12.57
C GLU A 335 0.62 -14.44 -12.03
N THR A 336 1.87 -14.37 -12.50
CA THR A 336 2.99 -15.18 -12.00
C THR A 336 3.19 -15.01 -10.49
N ARG A 337 3.09 -13.78 -9.98
CA ARG A 337 3.21 -13.50 -8.53
C ARG A 337 2.09 -14.16 -7.72
N ALA A 338 0.85 -14.09 -8.23
CA ALA A 338 -0.28 -14.73 -7.57
C ALA A 338 -0.18 -16.25 -7.58
N GLU A 339 0.31 -16.86 -8.67
CA GLU A 339 0.54 -18.31 -8.75
C GLU A 339 1.67 -18.76 -7.83
N ASN A 340 2.80 -18.05 -7.83
CA ASN A 340 3.92 -18.36 -6.94
C ASN A 340 3.54 -18.19 -5.46
N TRP A 341 2.70 -17.18 -5.13
CA TRP A 341 2.16 -17.04 -3.78
C TRP A 341 1.28 -18.21 -3.37
N LYS A 342 0.45 -18.74 -4.26
CA LYS A 342 -0.35 -19.96 -4.00
C LYS A 342 0.53 -21.20 -3.87
N HIS A 343 1.60 -21.28 -4.67
CA HIS A 343 2.56 -22.35 -4.54
C HIS A 343 3.26 -22.33 -3.18
N GLY A 344 3.49 -21.14 -2.64
CA GLY A 344 3.97 -20.95 -1.27
C GLY A 344 5.46 -21.21 -1.09
N GLY A 345 5.85 -21.39 0.17
CA GLY A 345 7.24 -21.60 0.58
C GLY A 345 7.99 -20.28 0.82
N TYR A 346 7.29 -19.15 0.90
CA TYR A 346 7.91 -17.85 1.12
C TYR A 346 7.85 -17.43 2.59
N ASP A 347 8.99 -16.96 3.10
CA ASP A 347 9.07 -16.24 4.36
C ASP A 347 9.09 -14.74 4.08
N VAL A 348 8.01 -14.06 4.42
CA VAL A 348 7.83 -12.63 4.16
C VAL A 348 8.12 -11.82 5.41
N TYR A 349 9.23 -11.10 5.41
CA TYR A 349 9.61 -10.19 6.49
C TYR A 349 9.05 -8.81 6.22
N THR A 350 8.12 -8.40 7.04
CA THR A 350 7.35 -7.17 6.84
C THR A 350 7.95 -5.99 7.59
N THR A 351 7.46 -4.80 7.22
CA THR A 351 7.83 -3.54 7.86
C THR A 351 7.13 -3.30 9.19
N LEU A 352 6.13 -4.13 9.56
CA LEU A 352 5.31 -3.94 10.75
C LEU A 352 6.13 -3.99 12.02
N ASP A 353 6.03 -2.94 12.83
CA ASP A 353 6.54 -2.92 14.20
C ASP A 353 5.44 -3.43 15.15
N TYR A 354 5.57 -4.68 15.60
CA TYR A 354 4.52 -5.36 16.36
C TYR A 354 4.27 -4.73 17.74
N ASP A 355 5.27 -4.07 18.31
CA ASP A 355 5.13 -3.38 19.59
C ASP A 355 4.28 -2.13 19.40
N LEU A 356 4.62 -1.26 18.43
CA LEU A 356 3.82 -0.09 18.06
C LEU A 356 2.40 -0.49 17.61
N GLN A 357 2.30 -1.54 16.80
CA GLN A 357 1.01 -2.08 16.35
C GLN A 357 0.13 -2.47 17.54
N THR A 358 0.72 -3.09 18.55
CA THR A 358 -0.02 -3.50 19.76
C THR A 358 -0.59 -2.30 20.52
N VAL A 359 0.20 -1.23 20.66
CA VAL A 359 -0.24 0.00 21.35
C VAL A 359 -1.35 0.69 20.56
N ALA A 360 -1.15 0.92 19.27
CA ALA A 360 -2.12 1.58 18.40
C ALA A 360 -3.46 0.80 18.31
N GLN A 361 -3.37 -0.53 18.21
CA GLN A 361 -4.55 -1.39 18.14
C GLN A 361 -5.35 -1.39 19.44
N LYS A 362 -4.68 -1.45 20.60
CA LYS A 362 -5.33 -1.34 21.91
C LYS A 362 -5.99 0.04 22.07
N ALA A 363 -5.27 1.12 21.74
CA ALA A 363 -5.84 2.47 21.79
C ALA A 363 -7.09 2.60 20.90
N SER A 364 -7.08 2.03 19.71
CA SER A 364 -8.24 2.02 18.80
C SER A 364 -9.43 1.25 19.41
N TRP A 365 -9.21 0.10 20.03
CA TRP A 365 -10.28 -0.68 20.65
C TRP A 365 -10.86 -0.05 21.92
N GLU A 366 -10.00 0.55 22.74
CA GLU A 366 -10.39 1.13 24.03
C GLU A 366 -11.07 2.49 23.86
N LEU A 367 -10.55 3.35 22.98
CA LEU A 367 -11.01 4.72 22.83
C LEU A 367 -12.13 4.87 21.79
N ALA A 368 -12.14 4.00 20.75
CA ALA A 368 -13.16 3.97 19.70
C ALA A 368 -13.85 2.60 19.60
N PRO A 369 -14.50 2.09 20.65
CA PRO A 369 -15.05 0.72 20.62
C PRO A 369 -16.08 0.57 19.51
N ALA A 370 -15.86 -0.42 18.63
CA ALA A 370 -16.79 -0.72 17.52
C ALA A 370 -18.18 -1.19 17.98
N SER A 371 -18.32 -1.54 19.27
CA SER A 371 -19.60 -1.83 19.93
C SER A 371 -20.41 -0.59 20.25
N GLU A 372 -19.86 0.64 20.13
CA GLU A 372 -20.62 1.89 20.33
C GLU A 372 -21.64 2.05 19.19
N THR A 373 -22.91 1.88 19.51
CA THR A 373 -23.99 1.82 18.51
C THR A 373 -24.53 3.19 18.12
N ARG A 374 -24.45 4.17 19.02
CA ARG A 374 -24.99 5.53 18.79
C ARG A 374 -24.16 6.30 17.78
N LEU A 375 -22.82 6.26 17.93
CA LEU A 375 -21.85 6.98 17.08
C LEU A 375 -21.43 6.17 15.86
N ARG A 376 -21.72 4.87 15.81
CA ARG A 376 -21.31 3.98 14.71
C ARG A 376 -19.83 4.12 14.38
N LEU A 377 -18.99 4.11 15.43
CA LEU A 377 -17.58 4.44 15.33
C LEU A 377 -16.79 3.44 14.48
N GLY A 378 -16.08 3.98 13.49
CA GLY A 378 -14.91 3.42 12.89
C GLY A 378 -13.69 4.19 13.33
N SER A 379 -12.55 3.53 13.41
CA SER A 379 -11.25 4.20 13.52
C SER A 379 -10.19 3.45 12.72
N SER A 380 -9.25 4.20 12.18
CA SER A 380 -8.04 3.67 11.54
C SER A 380 -6.83 4.48 11.99
N THR A 381 -5.74 3.78 12.31
CA THR A 381 -4.46 4.37 12.69
C THR A 381 -3.37 3.77 11.82
N VAL A 382 -2.68 4.61 11.07
CA VAL A 382 -1.58 4.19 10.18
C VAL A 382 -0.34 5.02 10.48
N SER A 383 0.79 4.35 10.68
CA SER A 383 2.08 5.02 10.86
C SER A 383 3.05 4.62 9.74
N VAL A 384 3.69 5.62 9.14
CA VAL A 384 4.67 5.45 8.05
C VAL A 384 6.01 6.07 8.47
N GLN A 385 7.09 5.32 8.30
CA GLN A 385 8.44 5.79 8.62
C GLN A 385 8.91 6.82 7.60
N VAL A 386 9.33 7.98 8.11
CA VAL A 386 9.78 9.13 7.32
C VAL A 386 11.03 8.77 6.50
N GLY A 387 10.99 9.12 5.21
CA GLY A 387 12.10 8.95 4.27
C GLY A 387 12.33 7.53 3.74
N THR A 388 11.51 6.55 4.19
CA THR A 388 11.62 5.14 3.76
C THR A 388 10.32 4.58 3.19
N GLY A 389 9.15 5.11 3.56
CA GLY A 389 7.85 4.59 3.18
C GLY A 389 7.39 3.34 3.97
N ARG A 390 8.18 2.81 4.90
CA ARG A 390 7.84 1.60 5.67
C ARG A 390 6.59 1.79 6.51
N ILE A 391 5.59 0.94 6.33
CA ILE A 391 4.37 0.93 7.14
C ILE A 391 4.69 0.24 8.47
N LEU A 392 4.69 1.00 9.57
CA LEU A 392 5.00 0.49 10.90
C LEU A 392 3.75 0.07 11.69
N VAL A 393 2.61 0.69 11.39
CA VAL A 393 1.32 0.45 12.06
C VAL A 393 0.19 0.47 11.03
N MET A 394 -0.74 -0.47 11.17
CA MET A 394 -2.02 -0.50 10.46
C MET A 394 -3.08 -1.08 11.40
N ALA A 395 -3.72 -0.23 12.18
CA ALA A 395 -4.66 -0.60 13.23
C ALA A 395 -6.08 -0.10 12.93
N GLN A 396 -7.08 -0.87 13.35
CA GLN A 396 -8.50 -0.57 13.14
C GLN A 396 -9.32 -1.05 14.33
N ASN A 397 -10.42 -0.36 14.66
CA ASN A 397 -11.23 -0.68 15.84
C ASN A 397 -12.11 -1.93 15.67
N THR A 398 -12.40 -2.41 14.48
CA THR A 398 -13.18 -3.63 14.25
C THR A 398 -12.30 -4.89 14.38
N LYS A 399 -12.92 -6.05 14.57
CA LYS A 399 -12.29 -7.36 14.46
C LYS A 399 -12.29 -7.77 13.00
N PHE A 400 -11.16 -8.28 12.52
CA PHE A 400 -11.07 -8.81 11.17
C PHE A 400 -11.63 -10.23 11.10
N ASP A 401 -12.50 -10.47 10.12
CA ASP A 401 -12.96 -11.80 9.71
C ASP A 401 -13.36 -11.74 8.23
N ASP A 402 -12.72 -12.55 7.41
CA ASP A 402 -12.97 -12.73 5.98
C ASP A 402 -13.62 -14.10 5.66
N THR A 403 -13.88 -14.92 6.66
CA THR A 403 -14.54 -16.22 6.49
C THR A 403 -16.06 -16.09 6.39
N GLY A 404 -16.63 -15.03 6.95
CA GLY A 404 -18.07 -14.84 7.07
C GLY A 404 -18.72 -15.63 8.21
N GLU A 405 -17.93 -16.31 9.03
CA GLU A 405 -18.43 -17.09 10.17
C GLU A 405 -18.93 -16.20 11.30
N THR A 406 -18.29 -15.04 11.49
CA THR A 406 -18.74 -14.03 12.45
C THR A 406 -19.33 -12.84 11.74
N SER A 407 -20.43 -12.32 12.28
CA SER A 407 -21.15 -11.16 11.75
C SER A 407 -21.41 -10.12 12.83
N GLY A 408 -21.69 -8.89 12.43
CA GLY A 408 -22.02 -7.81 13.33
C GLY A 408 -21.16 -6.56 13.14
N ARG A 409 -21.56 -5.43 13.76
CA ARG A 409 -20.89 -4.12 13.59
C ARG A 409 -19.45 -4.08 14.04
N SER A 410 -19.06 -4.93 14.97
CA SER A 410 -17.69 -5.01 15.48
C SER A 410 -16.77 -5.89 14.64
N VAL A 411 -17.29 -6.46 13.54
CA VAL A 411 -16.54 -7.35 12.65
C VAL A 411 -16.56 -6.78 11.23
N SER A 412 -15.43 -6.81 10.54
CA SER A 412 -15.32 -6.34 9.15
C SER A 412 -14.14 -7.00 8.45
N SER A 413 -14.35 -7.40 7.20
CA SER A 413 -13.27 -7.74 6.27
C SER A 413 -12.73 -6.50 5.53
N VAL A 414 -13.42 -5.34 5.63
CA VAL A 414 -12.99 -4.08 5.01
C VAL A 414 -11.89 -3.46 5.83
N ASN A 415 -10.75 -3.21 5.19
CA ASN A 415 -9.61 -2.51 5.77
C ASN A 415 -9.75 -1.00 5.53
N PHE A 416 -10.07 -0.24 6.59
CA PHE A 416 -10.26 1.22 6.53
C PHE A 416 -8.97 2.00 6.31
N SER A 417 -7.82 1.35 6.46
CA SER A 417 -6.52 2.00 6.40
C SER A 417 -6.03 2.27 4.99
N THR A 418 -6.57 1.58 3.99
CA THR A 418 -6.04 1.55 2.62
C THR A 418 -7.14 1.70 1.56
N ASP A 419 -6.74 1.74 0.29
CA ASP A 419 -7.60 1.94 -0.86
C ASP A 419 -8.52 0.75 -1.15
N LYS A 420 -9.54 0.99 -1.95
CA LYS A 420 -10.53 0.00 -2.38
C LYS A 420 -9.89 -1.23 -3.01
N SER A 421 -8.84 -1.05 -3.81
CA SER A 421 -8.12 -2.15 -4.49
C SER A 421 -7.33 -3.05 -3.54
N TYR A 422 -7.02 -2.60 -2.31
CA TYR A 422 -6.25 -3.32 -1.30
C TYR A 422 -7.02 -3.63 -0.02
N GLY A 423 -8.12 -2.93 0.24
CA GLY A 423 -8.85 -3.11 1.49
C GLY A 423 -10.37 -3.06 1.37
N GLY A 424 -10.89 -2.72 0.18
CA GLY A 424 -12.33 -2.58 -0.04
C GLY A 424 -12.92 -1.25 0.45
N SER A 425 -12.13 -0.38 1.11
CA SER A 425 -12.58 0.93 1.59
C SER A 425 -12.52 1.97 0.48
N GLY A 426 -13.59 2.75 0.28
CA GLY A 426 -13.60 3.91 -0.63
C GLY A 426 -12.93 5.15 -0.05
N GLY A 427 -12.31 5.06 1.13
CA GLY A 427 -11.69 6.20 1.81
C GLY A 427 -12.66 7.07 2.59
N PHE A 428 -12.13 8.17 3.12
CA PHE A 428 -12.88 9.11 3.96
C PHE A 428 -12.46 10.54 3.61
N GLN A 429 -13.40 11.48 3.71
CA GLN A 429 -13.09 12.89 3.49
C GLN A 429 -12.13 13.38 4.57
N PRO A 430 -10.92 13.86 4.18
CA PRO A 430 -9.88 14.28 5.12
C PRO A 430 -10.19 15.62 5.81
N GLY A 431 -11.18 16.35 5.28
CA GLY A 431 -11.50 17.67 5.78
C GLY A 431 -10.29 18.59 5.80
N SER A 432 -10.15 19.40 6.83
CA SER A 432 -9.08 20.40 6.94
C SER A 432 -7.64 19.85 6.93
N THR A 433 -7.40 18.54 6.99
CA THR A 433 -6.04 18.00 6.79
C THR A 433 -5.56 18.19 5.36
N TYR A 434 -6.46 18.32 4.39
CA TYR A 434 -6.13 18.59 2.99
C TYR A 434 -5.60 20.02 2.76
N LYS A 435 -5.92 20.99 3.62
CA LYS A 435 -5.45 22.39 3.52
C LYS A 435 -3.93 22.53 3.42
N ILE A 436 -3.19 21.54 3.93
CA ILE A 436 -1.72 21.56 3.87
C ILE A 436 -1.23 21.58 2.43
N PHE A 437 -1.93 20.97 1.48
CA PHE A 437 -1.55 21.01 0.07
C PHE A 437 -1.74 22.42 -0.55
N THR A 438 -2.74 23.16 -0.10
CA THR A 438 -2.88 24.59 -0.43
C THR A 438 -1.74 25.40 0.17
N LEU A 439 -1.34 25.16 1.44
CA LEU A 439 -0.17 25.82 2.04
C LEU A 439 1.12 25.51 1.26
N LEU A 440 1.34 24.25 0.87
CA LEU A 440 2.51 23.86 0.10
C LEU A 440 2.55 24.55 -1.26
N ASN A 441 1.42 24.57 -1.98
CA ASN A 441 1.33 25.25 -3.27
C ASN A 441 1.48 26.76 -3.13
N TRP A 442 0.97 27.38 -2.04
CA TRP A 442 1.20 28.78 -1.69
C TRP A 442 2.69 29.10 -1.60
N LEU A 443 3.43 28.28 -0.87
CA LEU A 443 4.88 28.44 -0.70
C LEU A 443 5.66 28.17 -2.00
N GLN A 444 5.24 27.22 -2.83
CA GLN A 444 5.82 26.95 -4.15
C GLN A 444 5.66 28.14 -5.10
N ASN A 445 4.58 28.91 -4.96
CA ASN A 445 4.36 30.15 -5.72
C ASN A 445 5.08 31.38 -5.12
N GLY A 446 5.96 31.19 -4.14
CA GLY A 446 6.80 32.24 -3.58
C GLY A 446 6.12 33.12 -2.54
N HIS A 447 4.91 32.78 -2.13
CA HIS A 447 4.21 33.44 -1.04
C HIS A 447 4.78 33.07 0.33
N GLY A 448 4.62 33.96 1.32
CA GLY A 448 5.11 33.78 2.68
C GLY A 448 4.04 33.35 3.66
N ILE A 449 4.48 32.69 4.76
CA ILE A 449 3.56 32.30 5.83
C ILE A 449 3.14 33.47 6.73
N ASN A 450 3.86 34.59 6.70
CA ASN A 450 3.49 35.84 7.42
C ASN A 450 2.65 36.78 6.56
N GLU A 451 2.37 36.41 5.31
CA GLU A 451 1.40 37.16 4.50
C GLU A 451 0.01 37.06 5.12
N SER A 452 -0.72 38.18 5.02
CA SER A 452 -2.08 38.25 5.57
C SER A 452 -3.12 37.96 4.49
N VAL A 453 -4.09 37.13 4.84
CA VAL A 453 -5.26 36.79 4.01
C VAL A 453 -6.56 36.99 4.76
N ASP A 454 -7.65 37.24 4.05
CA ASP A 454 -8.97 37.38 4.67
C ASP A 454 -9.50 36.01 5.10
N GLY A 455 -9.71 35.85 6.42
CA GLY A 455 -10.24 34.64 7.04
C GLY A 455 -11.76 34.61 7.16
N SER A 456 -12.48 35.63 6.69
CA SER A 456 -13.93 35.72 6.88
C SER A 456 -14.69 34.70 6.02
N GLY A 457 -15.70 34.04 6.61
CA GLY A 457 -16.68 33.28 5.85
C GLY A 457 -17.53 34.22 4.97
N ARG A 458 -17.75 33.81 3.70
CA ARG A 458 -18.49 34.63 2.72
C ARG A 458 -18.96 33.79 1.54
N THR A 459 -19.73 34.44 0.67
CA THR A 459 -20.07 33.92 -0.66
C THR A 459 -19.18 34.57 -1.72
N VAL A 460 -18.62 33.74 -2.60
CA VAL A 460 -17.84 34.18 -3.77
C VAL A 460 -18.39 33.51 -5.03
N SER A 461 -18.16 34.14 -6.21
CA SER A 461 -18.47 33.46 -7.47
C SER A 461 -17.40 32.39 -7.74
N GLN A 462 -17.82 31.17 -8.11
CA GLN A 462 -16.88 30.11 -8.46
C GLN A 462 -16.02 30.47 -9.68
N SER A 463 -16.48 31.38 -10.55
CA SER A 463 -15.71 31.87 -11.70
C SER A 463 -14.46 32.67 -11.31
N THR A 464 -14.30 33.05 -10.04
CA THR A 464 -13.10 33.75 -9.55
C THR A 464 -11.94 32.78 -9.23
N PHE A 465 -12.18 31.49 -9.19
CA PHE A 465 -11.13 30.49 -9.02
C PHE A 465 -10.50 30.15 -10.37
N SER A 466 -9.19 30.04 -10.39
CA SER A 466 -8.44 29.45 -11.50
C SER A 466 -8.39 27.94 -11.34
N ASP A 467 -8.72 27.19 -12.38
CA ASP A 467 -8.59 25.73 -12.44
C ASP A 467 -8.24 25.31 -13.86
N SER A 468 -6.98 25.07 -14.11
CA SER A 468 -6.45 24.67 -15.42
C SER A 468 -6.79 23.23 -15.82
N CYS A 469 -7.31 22.40 -14.89
CA CYS A 469 -7.74 21.02 -15.16
C CYS A 469 -9.20 20.96 -15.64
N ASN A 470 -10.14 21.57 -14.90
CA ASN A 470 -11.57 21.31 -15.02
C ASN A 470 -12.42 22.62 -15.07
N GLY A 471 -11.80 23.81 -14.96
CA GLY A 471 -12.52 25.08 -14.99
C GLY A 471 -12.97 25.49 -16.41
N PRO A 472 -13.76 26.57 -16.52
CA PRO A 472 -14.20 27.43 -15.43
C PRO A 472 -15.39 26.88 -14.64
N TRP A 473 -15.42 27.12 -13.34
CA TRP A 473 -16.53 26.81 -12.46
C TRP A 473 -17.57 27.95 -12.49
N THR A 474 -18.83 27.66 -12.21
CA THR A 474 -19.91 28.65 -12.26
C THR A 474 -20.83 28.56 -11.03
N GLY A 475 -21.52 29.64 -10.74
CA GLY A 475 -22.44 29.75 -9.62
C GLY A 475 -21.80 30.31 -8.34
N PRO A 476 -22.60 30.52 -7.28
CA PRO A 476 -22.09 30.98 -5.98
C PRO A 476 -21.48 29.82 -5.21
N TYR A 477 -20.44 30.12 -4.42
CA TYR A 477 -19.84 29.22 -3.43
C TYR A 477 -19.83 29.92 -2.08
N THR A 478 -20.62 29.42 -1.15
CA THR A 478 -20.71 29.93 0.21
C THR A 478 -19.93 29.01 1.15
N PHE A 479 -19.07 29.58 1.96
CA PHE A 479 -18.27 28.88 2.96
C PHE A 479 -18.26 29.65 4.28
N GLY A 480 -18.17 28.89 5.36
CA GLY A 480 -18.04 29.40 6.72
C GLY A 480 -16.82 28.85 7.42
N ASN A 481 -16.48 29.43 8.58
CA ASN A 481 -15.49 28.88 9.48
C ASN A 481 -16.16 27.93 10.48
N ASP A 482 -15.35 27.05 11.08
CA ASP A 482 -15.83 26.11 12.10
C ASP A 482 -16.25 26.84 13.39
N GLU A 483 -15.52 27.92 13.74
CA GLU A 483 -15.84 28.81 14.85
C GLU A 483 -16.47 30.10 14.34
N ALA A 484 -17.67 30.42 14.82
CA ALA A 484 -18.44 31.60 14.36
C ALA A 484 -17.71 32.95 14.56
N GLY A 485 -16.76 33.03 15.47
CA GLY A 485 -15.95 34.21 15.75
C GLY A 485 -14.76 34.43 14.83
N GLU A 486 -14.44 33.49 13.95
CA GLU A 486 -13.29 33.57 13.05
C GLU A 486 -13.61 34.44 11.84
N LYS A 487 -13.16 35.68 11.87
CA LYS A 487 -13.32 36.69 10.78
C LYS A 487 -12.15 37.65 10.79
N GLY A 488 -12.00 38.38 9.69
CA GLY A 488 -10.94 39.39 9.50
C GLY A 488 -9.64 38.80 8.97
N SER A 489 -8.54 39.53 9.16
CA SER A 489 -7.25 39.22 8.58
C SER A 489 -6.44 38.28 9.47
N TYR A 490 -5.86 37.23 8.86
CA TYR A 490 -4.96 36.27 9.50
C TYR A 490 -3.66 36.16 8.71
N THR A 491 -2.53 36.04 9.40
CA THR A 491 -1.34 35.53 8.71
C THR A 491 -1.57 34.07 8.31
N VAL A 492 -0.97 33.61 7.23
CA VAL A 492 -1.10 32.21 6.76
C VAL A 492 -0.67 31.22 7.85
N ALA A 493 0.38 31.56 8.64
CA ALA A 493 0.80 30.74 9.78
C ALA A 493 -0.29 30.63 10.85
N ALA A 494 -0.90 31.77 11.25
CA ALA A 494 -1.98 31.79 12.24
C ALA A 494 -3.24 31.07 11.72
N ALA A 495 -3.59 31.26 10.44
CA ALA A 495 -4.69 30.57 9.78
C ALA A 495 -4.46 29.04 9.73
N THR A 496 -3.21 28.60 9.55
CA THR A 496 -2.84 27.18 9.59
C THR A 496 -3.02 26.61 11.00
N ALA A 497 -2.52 27.31 12.02
CA ALA A 497 -2.64 26.90 13.43
C ALA A 497 -4.10 26.74 13.86
N LYS A 498 -4.97 27.69 13.48
CA LYS A 498 -6.39 27.72 13.81
C LYS A 498 -7.30 27.01 12.80
N SER A 499 -6.76 26.57 11.67
CA SER A 499 -7.53 25.88 10.61
C SER A 499 -8.63 26.72 9.94
N VAL A 500 -8.45 28.03 9.83
CA VAL A 500 -9.45 29.02 9.33
C VAL A 500 -9.84 28.75 7.88
N ASN A 501 -11.07 28.30 7.60
CA ASN A 501 -11.56 27.98 6.24
C ASN A 501 -11.44 29.16 5.28
N GLY A 502 -11.94 30.35 5.70
CA GLY A 502 -11.93 31.56 4.89
C GLY A 502 -10.55 31.96 4.41
N ALA A 503 -9.52 31.77 5.23
CA ALA A 503 -8.15 32.07 4.88
C ALA A 503 -7.62 31.13 3.76
N PHE A 504 -7.88 29.82 3.84
CA PHE A 504 -7.46 28.87 2.82
C PHE A 504 -8.20 29.04 1.49
N ILE A 505 -9.49 29.40 1.54
CA ILE A 505 -10.23 29.81 0.33
C ILE A 505 -9.63 31.11 -0.24
N SER A 506 -9.27 32.10 0.59
CA SER A 506 -8.62 33.33 0.10
C SER A 506 -7.24 33.07 -0.51
N MET A 507 -6.49 32.11 -0.01
CA MET A 507 -5.25 31.65 -0.64
C MET A 507 -5.53 30.99 -1.99
N SER A 508 -6.52 30.11 -2.07
CA SER A 508 -6.85 29.39 -3.31
C SER A 508 -7.41 30.29 -4.42
N LEU A 509 -8.00 31.44 -4.08
CA LEU A 509 -8.37 32.47 -5.07
C LEU A 509 -7.18 33.10 -5.79
N GLN A 510 -5.97 32.98 -5.23
CA GLN A 510 -4.71 33.50 -5.80
C GLN A 510 -3.85 32.37 -6.40
N LEU A 511 -4.34 31.13 -6.36
CA LEU A 511 -3.65 29.92 -6.84
C LEU A 511 -4.51 29.25 -7.92
N ASP A 512 -3.93 28.24 -8.57
CA ASP A 512 -4.65 27.37 -9.48
C ASP A 512 -5.05 26.07 -8.74
N LEU A 513 -6.33 25.72 -8.74
CA LEU A 513 -6.85 24.54 -8.04
C LEU A 513 -6.25 23.23 -8.58
N CYS A 514 -5.97 23.18 -9.90
CA CYS A 514 -5.27 22.06 -10.51
C CYS A 514 -3.84 21.90 -9.97
N GLU A 515 -3.10 23.01 -9.79
CA GLU A 515 -1.74 22.97 -9.23
C GLU A 515 -1.73 22.58 -7.74
N ILE A 516 -2.76 22.94 -6.98
CA ILE A 516 -2.95 22.44 -5.60
C ILE A 516 -3.12 20.90 -5.62
N ALA A 517 -3.96 20.38 -6.52
CA ALA A 517 -4.15 18.94 -6.68
C ALA A 517 -2.88 18.23 -7.17
N LYS A 518 -2.12 18.83 -8.09
CA LYS A 518 -0.82 18.29 -8.52
C LYS A 518 0.20 18.26 -7.38
N THR A 519 0.23 19.30 -6.52
CA THR A 519 1.05 19.32 -5.31
C THR A 519 0.69 18.19 -4.37
N ALA A 520 -0.60 17.93 -4.14
CA ALA A 520 -1.06 16.79 -3.36
C ALA A 520 -0.63 15.46 -4.01
N LYS A 521 -0.83 15.31 -5.32
CA LYS A 521 -0.46 14.11 -6.08
C LYS A 521 1.05 13.84 -6.06
N SER A 522 1.90 14.87 -6.08
CA SER A 522 3.37 14.68 -5.99
C SER A 522 3.79 14.03 -4.66
N LEU A 523 2.99 14.20 -3.61
CA LEU A 523 3.13 13.54 -2.32
C LEU A 523 2.31 12.23 -2.22
N GLY A 524 1.91 11.64 -3.35
CA GLY A 524 1.19 10.39 -3.44
C GLY A 524 -0.30 10.45 -3.09
N VAL A 525 -0.87 11.65 -2.92
CA VAL A 525 -2.30 11.78 -2.60
C VAL A 525 -3.16 11.45 -3.81
N HIS A 526 -4.09 10.56 -3.60
CA HIS A 526 -5.07 10.09 -4.58
C HIS A 526 -6.37 9.69 -3.86
N ARG A 527 -7.45 9.60 -4.61
CA ARG A 527 -8.72 9.08 -4.06
C ARG A 527 -8.63 7.57 -3.86
N ALA A 528 -9.18 7.11 -2.75
CA ALA A 528 -9.12 5.70 -2.36
C ALA A 528 -9.94 4.77 -3.26
N ASP A 529 -10.92 5.32 -4.00
CA ASP A 529 -11.72 4.59 -4.99
C ASP A 529 -11.03 4.42 -6.36
N GLY A 530 -9.92 5.15 -6.59
CA GLY A 530 -9.14 5.15 -7.81
C GLY A 530 -9.53 6.23 -8.82
N ASP A 531 -10.59 6.99 -8.57
CA ASP A 531 -10.98 8.11 -9.41
C ASP A 531 -9.99 9.29 -9.33
N PRO A 532 -9.94 10.18 -10.31
CA PRO A 532 -9.13 11.39 -10.25
C PRO A 532 -9.50 12.31 -9.08
N LEU A 533 -8.52 13.04 -8.54
CA LEU A 533 -8.78 14.09 -7.56
C LEU A 533 -9.69 15.18 -8.15
N GLU A 534 -10.75 15.49 -7.43
CA GLU A 534 -11.59 16.63 -7.76
C GLU A 534 -10.88 17.96 -7.46
N THR A 535 -11.03 18.94 -8.36
CA THR A 535 -10.38 20.26 -8.24
C THR A 535 -11.36 21.41 -8.03
N ARG A 536 -12.66 21.13 -7.81
CA ARG A 536 -13.65 22.17 -7.49
C ARG A 536 -13.25 23.01 -6.26
N PRO A 537 -13.75 24.25 -6.09
CA PRO A 537 -13.39 25.13 -4.96
C PRO A 537 -13.47 24.47 -3.57
N SER A 538 -14.45 23.61 -3.34
CA SER A 538 -14.61 22.86 -2.07
C SER A 538 -13.48 21.84 -1.80
N SER A 539 -12.74 21.42 -2.85
CA SER A 539 -11.63 20.45 -2.68
C SER A 539 -10.53 20.96 -1.75
N VAL A 540 -10.35 22.28 -1.68
CA VAL A 540 -9.41 22.95 -0.76
C VAL A 540 -9.69 22.61 0.71
N LEU A 541 -10.96 22.36 1.05
CA LEU A 541 -11.41 22.01 2.40
C LEU A 541 -11.46 20.50 2.65
N GLY A 542 -11.12 19.67 1.65
CA GLY A 542 -10.91 18.22 1.81
C GLY A 542 -12.15 17.37 1.60
N VAL A 543 -12.77 17.48 0.43
CA VAL A 543 -13.93 16.65 0.02
C VAL A 543 -13.53 15.35 -0.71
N ASN A 544 -12.29 15.25 -1.21
CA ASN A 544 -11.78 14.03 -1.84
C ASN A 544 -11.62 12.93 -0.81
N GLU A 545 -12.26 11.79 -0.99
CA GLU A 545 -12.11 10.62 -0.11
C GLU A 545 -10.73 9.99 -0.29
N VAL A 546 -9.96 9.92 0.79
CA VAL A 546 -8.59 9.39 0.79
C VAL A 546 -8.42 8.33 1.88
N ALA A 547 -7.45 7.44 1.68
CA ALA A 547 -7.10 6.45 2.69
C ALA A 547 -6.19 7.05 3.79
N PRO A 548 -6.28 6.59 5.05
CA PRO A 548 -5.34 6.97 6.11
C PRO A 548 -3.87 6.72 5.76
N LEU A 549 -3.57 5.63 5.07
CA LEU A 549 -2.23 5.30 4.57
C LEU A 549 -1.69 6.40 3.65
N THR A 550 -2.52 6.85 2.70
CA THR A 550 -2.19 7.93 1.76
C THR A 550 -1.83 9.23 2.47
N MET A 551 -2.63 9.62 3.48
CA MET A 551 -2.36 10.84 4.25
C MET A 551 -1.13 10.70 5.15
N SER A 552 -0.92 9.56 5.78
CA SER A 552 0.28 9.30 6.58
C SER A 552 1.56 9.40 5.72
N ALA A 553 1.56 8.79 4.54
CA ALA A 553 2.68 8.84 3.60
C ALA A 553 2.96 10.25 3.08
N ALA A 554 1.92 11.04 2.76
CA ALA A 554 2.07 12.41 2.33
C ALA A 554 2.71 13.29 3.41
N TYR A 555 2.28 13.15 4.67
CA TYR A 555 2.88 13.89 5.80
C TYR A 555 4.29 13.39 6.13
N ALA A 556 4.60 12.10 5.93
CA ALA A 556 5.97 11.60 5.98
C ALA A 556 6.87 12.28 4.93
N GLY A 557 6.35 12.53 3.74
CA GLY A 557 7.03 13.29 2.69
C GLY A 557 7.35 14.74 3.09
N ILE A 558 6.43 15.42 3.77
CA ILE A 558 6.66 16.77 4.33
C ILE A 558 7.72 16.71 5.44
N ALA A 559 7.57 15.79 6.40
CA ALA A 559 8.47 15.64 7.55
C ALA A 559 9.91 15.27 7.13
N SER A 560 10.09 14.63 5.97
CA SER A 560 11.40 14.31 5.38
C SER A 560 12.10 15.50 4.72
N GLY A 561 11.49 16.68 4.70
CA GLY A 561 11.98 17.84 3.96
C GLY A 561 11.68 17.78 2.47
N GLY A 562 10.58 17.13 2.07
CA GLY A 562 10.06 17.10 0.70
C GLY A 562 10.42 15.85 -0.10
N LYS A 563 11.03 14.83 0.50
CA LYS A 563 11.26 13.52 -0.12
C LYS A 563 10.06 12.62 0.15
N TYR A 564 9.25 12.34 -0.86
CA TYR A 564 8.18 11.34 -0.77
C TYR A 564 8.71 9.95 -1.10
N CYS A 565 8.24 8.95 -0.35
CA CYS A 565 8.45 7.54 -0.63
C CYS A 565 7.09 6.84 -0.63
N SER A 566 6.81 6.02 -1.63
CA SER A 566 5.59 5.20 -1.68
C SER A 566 5.57 4.24 -0.49
N PRO A 567 4.41 4.00 0.12
CA PRO A 567 4.28 3.03 1.20
C PRO A 567 4.74 1.63 0.80
N ILE A 568 5.52 0.99 1.66
CA ILE A 568 5.94 -0.40 1.54
C ILE A 568 5.60 -1.18 2.80
N ALA A 569 5.24 -2.45 2.62
CA ALA A 569 4.87 -3.38 3.70
C ALA A 569 5.86 -4.54 3.85
N VAL A 570 6.75 -4.77 2.89
CA VAL A 570 7.69 -5.90 2.86
C VAL A 570 9.12 -5.42 2.72
N ASP A 571 9.96 -5.75 3.70
CA ASP A 571 11.39 -5.43 3.72
C ASP A 571 12.23 -6.43 2.91
N LYS A 572 11.93 -7.73 3.03
CA LYS A 572 12.59 -8.82 2.29
C LYS A 572 11.71 -10.07 2.23
N VAL A 573 12.02 -10.95 1.32
CA VAL A 573 11.40 -12.27 1.18
C VAL A 573 12.50 -13.33 1.16
N ILE A 574 12.29 -14.47 1.81
CA ILE A 574 13.09 -15.68 1.59
C ILE A 574 12.27 -16.60 0.70
N GLY A 575 12.84 -17.04 -0.40
CA GLY A 575 12.18 -17.94 -1.35
C GLY A 575 12.14 -19.39 -0.88
N PRO A 576 11.39 -20.25 -1.58
CA PRO A 576 11.31 -21.69 -1.26
C PRO A 576 12.66 -22.42 -1.31
N ASP A 577 13.61 -21.88 -2.06
CA ASP A 577 14.98 -22.35 -2.19
C ASP A 577 15.95 -21.79 -1.12
N GLY A 578 15.44 -21.02 -0.16
CA GLY A 578 16.20 -20.33 0.87
C GLY A 578 16.91 -19.06 0.39
N ALA A 579 16.75 -18.68 -0.89
CA ALA A 579 17.36 -17.47 -1.42
C ALA A 579 16.72 -16.21 -0.83
N THR A 580 17.55 -15.21 -0.50
CA THR A 580 17.04 -13.90 -0.09
C THR A 580 16.68 -13.08 -1.32
N LEU A 581 15.40 -12.73 -1.43
CA LEU A 581 14.83 -11.89 -2.47
C LEU A 581 14.57 -10.47 -1.94
N PRO A 582 14.57 -9.44 -2.81
CA PRO A 582 14.31 -8.07 -2.39
C PRO A 582 12.88 -7.89 -1.88
N GLY A 583 12.69 -6.89 -1.00
CA GLY A 583 11.36 -6.41 -0.62
C GLY A 583 10.75 -5.48 -1.68
N GLN A 584 9.77 -4.69 -1.25
CA GLN A 584 9.16 -3.67 -2.10
C GLN A 584 10.08 -2.46 -2.26
N ASP A 585 10.09 -1.87 -3.45
CA ASP A 585 10.77 -0.60 -3.72
C ASP A 585 9.85 0.57 -3.36
N ALA A 586 10.29 1.42 -2.45
CA ALA A 586 9.55 2.60 -2.00
C ALA A 586 9.49 3.72 -3.06
N LYS A 587 10.15 3.61 -4.20
CA LYS A 587 10.17 4.57 -5.32
C LYS A 587 10.28 6.02 -4.86
N CYS A 588 11.24 6.28 -3.98
CA CYS A 588 11.41 7.59 -3.37
C CYS A 588 11.82 8.65 -4.40
N HIS A 589 11.19 9.82 -4.33
CA HIS A 589 11.54 10.97 -5.16
C HIS A 589 11.38 12.29 -4.40
N ARG A 590 11.97 13.36 -4.92
CA ARG A 590 11.77 14.70 -4.38
C ARG A 590 10.45 15.27 -4.92
N ALA A 591 9.46 15.38 -4.05
CA ALA A 591 8.15 15.92 -4.35
C ALA A 591 8.09 17.44 -4.15
N LEU A 592 8.88 17.98 -3.21
CA LEU A 592 8.91 19.38 -2.84
C LEU A 592 10.34 19.84 -2.61
N GLU A 593 10.61 21.12 -2.87
CA GLU A 593 11.84 21.76 -2.41
C GLU A 593 11.91 21.78 -0.88
N SER A 594 13.11 21.57 -0.33
CA SER A 594 13.28 21.50 1.13
C SER A 594 12.91 22.82 1.82
N SER A 595 13.11 23.96 1.17
CA SER A 595 12.67 25.27 1.66
C SER A 595 11.15 25.35 1.85
N VAL A 596 10.39 24.79 0.91
CA VAL A 596 8.92 24.73 0.97
C VAL A 596 8.47 23.77 2.08
N ALA A 597 8.99 22.54 2.08
CA ALA A 597 8.61 21.53 3.08
C ALA A 597 8.94 21.97 4.51
N ASN A 598 10.15 22.53 4.75
CA ASN A 598 10.56 22.99 6.07
C ASN A 598 9.76 24.19 6.55
N THR A 599 9.40 25.14 5.63
CA THR A 599 8.56 26.28 5.99
C THR A 599 7.12 25.86 6.29
N ALA A 600 6.58 24.91 5.53
CA ALA A 600 5.29 24.29 5.86
C ALA A 600 5.33 23.58 7.21
N ALA A 601 6.37 22.79 7.49
CA ALA A 601 6.58 22.12 8.77
C ALA A 601 6.62 23.13 9.95
N TYR A 602 7.27 24.29 9.77
CA TYR A 602 7.28 25.36 10.77
C TYR A 602 5.88 25.88 11.08
N ALA A 603 5.05 26.14 10.04
CA ALA A 603 3.66 26.54 10.23
C ALA A 603 2.82 25.42 10.88
N MET A 604 3.05 24.16 10.49
CA MET A 604 2.34 23.00 11.03
C MET A 604 2.74 22.68 12.50
N ALA A 605 3.92 23.07 12.96
CA ALA A 605 4.34 22.93 14.37
C ALA A 605 3.47 23.80 15.28
N SER A 606 3.03 24.98 14.83
CA SER A 606 2.12 25.85 15.59
C SER A 606 0.73 25.21 15.82
N VAL A 607 0.30 24.31 14.93
CA VAL A 607 -0.94 23.51 15.12
C VAL A 607 -0.83 22.65 16.39
N MET A 608 0.38 22.09 16.65
CA MET A 608 0.64 21.17 17.77
C MET A 608 0.90 21.89 19.10
N THR A 609 1.46 23.10 19.07
CA THR A 609 1.87 23.83 20.28
C THR A 609 0.81 24.79 20.83
N GLY A 610 -0.04 25.35 19.98
CA GLY A 610 -1.06 26.31 20.42
C GLY A 610 -2.30 26.36 19.52
N GLY A 611 -2.35 25.47 18.53
CA GLY A 611 -3.45 25.37 17.58
C GLY A 611 -4.40 24.19 17.85
N THR A 612 -5.16 23.82 16.84
CA THR A 612 -6.22 22.80 16.91
C THR A 612 -5.71 21.39 17.26
N GLY A 613 -4.42 21.11 17.07
CA GLY A 613 -3.76 19.83 17.37
C GLY A 613 -3.16 19.75 18.77
N GLY A 614 -3.26 20.79 19.60
CA GLY A 614 -2.59 20.82 20.92
C GLY A 614 -2.96 19.63 21.83
N GLN A 615 -4.20 19.14 21.77
CA GLN A 615 -4.62 17.96 22.53
C GLN A 615 -3.93 16.65 22.08
N SER A 616 -3.46 16.61 20.85
CA SER A 616 -2.70 15.46 20.34
C SER A 616 -1.25 15.46 20.77
N ASN A 617 -0.68 16.62 21.15
CA ASN A 617 0.73 16.71 21.48
C ASN A 617 1.05 15.82 22.69
N PRO A 618 2.02 14.87 22.57
CA PRO A 618 2.46 14.04 23.68
C PRO A 618 3.08 14.84 24.83
N ASN A 619 3.67 16.01 24.54
CA ASN A 619 4.44 16.86 25.47
C ASN A 619 5.62 16.13 26.15
N ASP A 620 6.23 15.20 25.45
CA ASP A 620 7.39 14.41 25.87
C ASP A 620 8.73 15.04 25.50
N GLY A 621 8.69 16.22 24.88
CA GLY A 621 9.88 16.94 24.40
C GLY A 621 10.19 16.71 22.91
N THR A 622 9.55 15.75 22.26
CA THR A 622 9.71 15.52 20.82
C THR A 622 8.92 16.56 20.01
N PRO A 623 9.55 17.28 19.08
CA PRO A 623 8.85 18.22 18.21
C PRO A 623 7.96 17.51 17.20
N HIS A 624 6.71 17.96 17.08
CA HIS A 624 5.73 17.43 16.13
C HIS A 624 5.19 18.50 15.19
N ILE A 625 4.87 18.08 13.99
CA ILE A 625 4.04 18.83 13.03
C ILE A 625 2.70 18.12 12.88
N GLY A 626 1.64 18.87 12.57
CA GLY A 626 0.35 18.21 12.39
C GLY A 626 -0.72 19.09 11.78
N LYS A 627 -1.85 18.49 11.49
CA LYS A 627 -3.08 19.16 11.10
C LYS A 627 -4.29 18.31 11.50
N THR A 628 -5.28 18.96 12.08
CA THR A 628 -6.59 18.36 12.35
C THR A 628 -7.51 18.47 11.15
N GLY A 629 -8.39 17.50 10.99
CA GLY A 629 -9.47 17.49 10.01
C GLY A 629 -10.81 17.26 10.69
N THR A 630 -11.83 17.94 10.20
CA THR A 630 -13.23 17.72 10.60
C THR A 630 -14.05 18.06 9.37
N THR A 631 -15.00 17.20 9.00
CA THR A 631 -15.98 17.48 7.95
C THR A 631 -17.14 18.30 8.49
N ASP A 632 -17.94 18.86 7.59
CA ASP A 632 -19.21 19.44 7.96
C ASP A 632 -20.02 18.42 8.78
N GLU A 633 -20.85 18.86 9.73
CA GLU A 633 -21.56 18.00 10.67
C GLU A 633 -20.68 17.18 11.65
N SER A 634 -19.34 17.27 11.55
CA SER A 634 -18.38 16.57 12.42
C SER A 634 -18.50 15.05 12.43
N ASN A 635 -18.98 14.44 11.35
CA ASN A 635 -19.16 12.99 11.23
C ASN A 635 -17.87 12.23 10.83
N GLN A 636 -16.87 12.93 10.31
CA GLN A 636 -15.53 12.45 10.03
C GLN A 636 -14.50 13.34 10.72
N THR A 637 -13.58 12.76 11.46
CA THR A 637 -12.56 13.51 12.17
C THR A 637 -11.18 12.88 11.97
N TRP A 638 -10.17 13.74 11.84
CA TRP A 638 -8.80 13.32 11.55
C TRP A 638 -7.78 14.04 12.44
N MET A 639 -6.71 13.32 12.77
CA MET A 639 -5.46 13.88 13.20
C MET A 639 -4.34 13.28 12.37
N VAL A 640 -3.67 14.09 11.57
CA VAL A 640 -2.49 13.67 10.80
C VAL A 640 -1.32 14.52 11.22
N GLY A 641 -0.22 13.89 11.57
CA GLY A 641 0.97 14.58 12.03
C GLY A 641 2.22 13.70 11.96
N ALA A 642 3.36 14.24 12.32
CA ALA A 642 4.63 13.52 12.27
C ALA A 642 5.63 14.08 13.27
N SER A 643 6.50 13.20 13.78
CA SER A 643 7.85 13.57 14.22
C SER A 643 8.81 13.56 13.01
N ARG A 644 10.10 13.81 13.24
CA ARG A 644 11.12 13.65 12.18
C ARG A 644 11.33 12.19 11.71
N LYS A 645 10.75 11.22 12.40
CA LYS A 645 11.00 9.79 12.18
C LYS A 645 9.77 9.04 11.69
N VAL A 646 8.59 9.39 12.17
CA VAL A 646 7.36 8.68 11.84
C VAL A 646 6.21 9.67 11.66
N ALA A 647 5.44 9.48 10.60
CA ALA A 647 4.16 10.16 10.39
C ALA A 647 3.02 9.22 10.75
N THR A 648 2.00 9.75 11.43
CA THR A 648 0.82 8.98 11.86
C THR A 648 -0.45 9.70 11.44
N ALA A 649 -1.34 8.97 10.77
CA ALA A 649 -2.70 9.39 10.46
C ALA A 649 -3.69 8.60 11.33
N VAL A 650 -4.56 9.31 12.02
CA VAL A 650 -5.69 8.74 12.75
C VAL A 650 -6.98 9.30 12.18
N TRP A 651 -7.83 8.43 11.70
CA TRP A 651 -9.22 8.72 11.35
C TRP A 651 -10.14 8.13 12.40
N VAL A 652 -11.15 8.91 12.81
CA VAL A 652 -12.28 8.48 13.64
C VAL A 652 -13.55 9.08 13.05
N GLY A 653 -14.49 8.25 12.68
CA GLY A 653 -15.69 8.69 12.00
C GLY A 653 -16.86 7.71 12.10
N ASN A 654 -17.97 8.06 11.49
CA ASN A 654 -19.08 7.13 11.33
C ASN A 654 -18.78 6.21 10.14
N VAL A 655 -18.84 4.89 10.34
CA VAL A 655 -18.78 3.91 9.23
C VAL A 655 -20.07 3.89 8.41
N SER A 656 -21.15 4.42 8.95
CA SER A 656 -22.44 4.59 8.26
C SER A 656 -23.28 5.68 8.92
N GLY A 657 -24.02 6.45 8.12
CA GLY A 657 -24.87 7.56 8.59
C GLY A 657 -24.07 8.83 8.91
N HIS A 658 -24.76 9.81 9.45
CA HIS A 658 -24.25 11.16 9.75
C HIS A 658 -24.59 11.54 11.19
N VAL A 659 -23.79 11.07 12.16
CA VAL A 659 -23.97 11.38 13.58
C VAL A 659 -22.87 12.36 14.01
N PRO A 660 -23.21 13.56 14.50
CA PRO A 660 -22.22 14.55 14.91
C PRO A 660 -21.37 14.05 16.10
N LEU A 661 -20.09 13.82 15.86
CA LEU A 661 -19.16 13.31 16.88
C LEU A 661 -18.87 14.31 18.01
N ARG A 662 -19.14 15.61 17.79
CA ARG A 662 -19.00 16.66 18.82
C ARG A 662 -20.14 16.66 19.84
N SER A 663 -21.28 16.06 19.49
CA SER A 663 -22.49 16.13 20.32
C SER A 663 -22.62 15.01 21.34
N TYR A 664 -21.81 13.95 21.23
CA TYR A 664 -21.97 12.76 22.05
C TYR A 664 -20.65 12.34 22.72
N LEU A 665 -20.80 11.87 23.96
CA LEU A 665 -19.71 11.26 24.72
C LEU A 665 -19.66 9.73 24.48
N SER A 666 -18.45 9.21 24.26
CA SER A 666 -18.14 7.78 24.29
C SER A 666 -16.99 7.60 25.28
N ASN A 667 -17.16 6.72 26.27
CA ASN A 667 -16.15 6.48 27.31
C ASN A 667 -15.61 7.77 27.98
N GLY A 668 -16.50 8.72 28.27
CA GLY A 668 -16.17 10.00 28.92
C GLY A 668 -15.50 11.05 28.01
N SER A 669 -15.32 10.77 26.72
CA SER A 669 -14.74 11.71 25.74
C SER A 669 -15.75 12.00 24.63
N TYR A 670 -15.78 13.25 24.15
CA TYR A 670 -16.53 13.54 22.91
C TYR A 670 -15.93 12.75 21.73
N GLY A 671 -16.79 12.22 20.87
CA GLY A 671 -16.37 11.42 19.71
C GLY A 671 -15.31 12.13 18.86
N ALA A 672 -15.45 13.46 18.72
CA ALA A 672 -14.46 14.27 17.97
C ALA A 672 -13.08 14.37 18.65
N THR A 673 -12.94 14.08 19.94
CA THR A 673 -11.67 14.13 20.66
C THR A 673 -10.93 12.79 20.66
N ILE A 674 -11.60 11.71 20.34
CA ILE A 674 -11.01 10.36 20.33
C ILE A 674 -9.77 10.30 19.44
N ARG A 675 -9.79 10.93 18.25
CA ARG A 675 -8.64 11.00 17.33
C ARG A 675 -7.37 11.54 18.00
N HIS A 676 -7.50 12.54 18.87
CA HIS A 676 -6.39 13.15 19.58
C HIS A 676 -5.77 12.19 20.59
N ASN A 677 -6.61 11.46 21.32
CA ASN A 677 -6.15 10.52 22.33
C ASN A 677 -5.48 9.31 21.69
N ILE A 678 -6.03 8.74 20.60
CA ILE A 678 -5.40 7.64 19.86
C ILE A 678 -4.05 8.09 19.28
N TRP A 679 -4.01 9.26 18.66
CA TRP A 679 -2.78 9.80 18.06
C TRP A 679 -1.70 10.02 19.12
N ARG A 680 -2.04 10.66 20.23
CA ARG A 680 -1.13 10.92 21.34
C ARG A 680 -0.57 9.64 21.94
N THR A 681 -1.45 8.64 22.21
CA THR A 681 -1.03 7.34 22.76
C THR A 681 -0.07 6.62 21.81
N THR A 682 -0.37 6.64 20.50
CA THR A 682 0.48 6.01 19.48
C THR A 682 1.83 6.72 19.37
N MET A 683 1.83 8.07 19.36
CA MET A 683 3.08 8.84 19.18
C MET A 683 3.96 8.79 20.39
N LEU A 684 3.46 8.68 21.62
CA LEU A 684 4.28 8.45 22.81
C LEU A 684 5.16 7.20 22.65
N GLU A 685 4.61 6.11 22.16
CA GLU A 685 5.38 4.88 21.91
C GLU A 685 6.31 5.05 20.71
N VAL A 686 5.85 5.72 19.64
CA VAL A 686 6.68 6.07 18.48
C VAL A 686 7.91 6.86 18.90
N ASP A 687 7.75 7.91 19.69
CA ASP A 687 8.84 8.80 20.08
C ASP A 687 9.85 8.12 21.01
N SER A 688 9.36 7.22 21.87
CA SER A 688 10.21 6.37 22.70
C SER A 688 11.09 5.44 21.85
N LYS A 689 10.54 4.86 20.80
CA LYS A 689 11.22 3.84 19.97
C LYS A 689 11.98 4.44 18.78
N TYR A 690 11.47 5.54 18.23
CA TYR A 690 12.02 6.26 17.08
C TYR A 690 12.26 7.74 17.44
N PRO A 691 13.21 8.06 18.34
CA PRO A 691 13.41 9.41 18.81
C PRO A 691 13.69 10.37 17.65
N GLY A 692 12.86 11.41 17.53
CA GLY A 692 12.98 12.47 16.54
C GLY A 692 13.70 13.69 17.08
N GLY A 693 14.42 14.40 16.22
CA GLY A 693 15.00 15.70 16.54
C GLY A 693 14.15 16.87 16.06
N ALA A 694 14.66 18.09 16.22
CA ALA A 694 14.00 19.29 15.72
C ALA A 694 13.86 19.28 14.18
N PHE A 695 12.79 19.87 13.69
CA PHE A 695 12.64 20.13 12.25
C PHE A 695 13.62 21.20 11.79
N PRO A 696 14.11 21.16 10.55
CA PRO A 696 14.93 22.22 10.02
C PRO A 696 14.19 23.56 10.03
N PRO A 697 14.94 24.70 10.15
CA PRO A 697 14.32 26.01 10.20
C PRO A 697 13.57 26.33 8.89
N ALA A 698 12.56 27.19 9.00
CA ALA A 698 11.87 27.77 7.85
C ALA A 698 12.83 28.61 7.00
N ALA A 699 12.64 28.60 5.70
CA ALA A 699 13.39 29.46 4.80
C ALA A 699 12.99 30.93 4.99
N SER A 700 13.95 31.80 5.24
CA SER A 700 13.71 33.22 5.54
C SER A 700 12.94 33.95 4.43
N ALA A 701 13.16 33.59 3.17
CA ALA A 701 12.43 34.13 2.02
C ALA A 701 10.93 33.75 2.07
N LEU A 702 10.60 32.52 2.49
CA LEU A 702 9.23 32.02 2.59
C LEU A 702 8.53 32.38 3.91
N LEU A 703 9.24 32.96 4.87
CA LEU A 703 8.61 33.58 6.03
C LEU A 703 7.86 34.86 5.62
N LYS A 704 8.48 35.69 4.76
CA LYS A 704 7.95 37.00 4.35
C LYS A 704 7.25 36.97 3.00
N GLY A 705 7.48 35.99 2.18
CA GLY A 705 7.16 35.90 0.76
C GLY A 705 8.23 36.58 -0.11
N SER A 706 8.41 36.09 -1.32
CA SER A 706 9.20 36.77 -2.35
C SER A 706 8.35 37.93 -2.89
N GLY A 707 8.61 39.12 -2.35
CA GLY A 707 7.87 40.31 -2.82
C GLY A 707 8.17 40.63 -4.28
N ILE A 708 7.22 41.26 -4.89
CA ILE A 708 7.31 41.77 -6.27
C ILE A 708 7.80 43.21 -6.22
N THR A 709 8.71 43.57 -7.11
CA THR A 709 9.18 44.96 -7.22
C THR A 709 8.05 45.85 -7.69
N VAL A 710 7.74 46.91 -6.91
CA VAL A 710 6.74 47.91 -7.28
C VAL A 710 7.24 48.63 -8.54
N PRO A 711 6.46 48.65 -9.62
CA PRO A 711 6.87 49.32 -10.86
C PRO A 711 6.84 50.85 -10.72
N ASN A 712 7.51 51.56 -11.62
CA ASN A 712 7.39 53.04 -11.69
C ASN A 712 6.03 53.40 -12.26
N LEU A 713 5.17 54.00 -11.43
CA LEU A 713 3.83 54.43 -11.79
C LEU A 713 3.76 55.92 -12.10
N ALA A 714 4.84 56.68 -11.84
CA ALA A 714 4.84 58.16 -12.01
C ALA A 714 4.58 58.57 -13.47
N GLY A 715 3.62 59.42 -13.66
CA GLY A 715 3.20 59.92 -15.00
C GLY A 715 2.11 59.07 -15.68
N LEU A 716 1.83 57.83 -15.21
CA LEU A 716 0.75 57.01 -15.76
C LEU A 716 -0.62 57.54 -15.35
N THR A 717 -1.62 57.31 -16.18
CA THR A 717 -3.02 57.50 -15.82
C THR A 717 -3.47 56.44 -14.81
N LEU A 718 -4.53 56.68 -14.03
CA LEU A 718 -5.06 55.71 -13.09
C LEU A 718 -5.44 54.37 -13.76
N PRO A 719 -6.10 54.32 -14.92
CA PRO A 719 -6.37 53.06 -15.59
C PRO A 719 -5.09 52.27 -15.95
N GLU A 720 -4.07 52.94 -16.49
CA GLU A 720 -2.79 52.31 -16.85
C GLU A 720 -2.06 51.78 -15.61
N ALA A 721 -1.96 52.61 -14.56
CA ALA A 721 -1.37 52.20 -13.28
C ALA A 721 -2.11 51.01 -12.65
N THR A 722 -3.45 51.01 -12.74
CA THR A 722 -4.28 49.93 -12.24
C THR A 722 -4.04 48.63 -13.03
N ALA A 723 -4.00 48.70 -14.35
CA ALA A 723 -3.74 47.54 -15.21
C ALA A 723 -2.35 46.95 -14.95
N GLN A 724 -1.31 47.81 -14.83
CA GLN A 724 0.06 47.38 -14.56
C GLN A 724 0.20 46.73 -13.19
N LEU A 725 -0.40 47.30 -12.14
CA LEU A 725 -0.40 46.74 -10.78
C LEU A 725 -1.19 45.46 -10.70
N LYS A 726 -2.36 45.36 -11.33
CA LYS A 726 -3.19 44.17 -11.40
C LYS A 726 -2.46 43.00 -12.08
N GLY A 727 -1.72 43.27 -13.18
CA GLY A 727 -0.90 42.25 -13.85
C GLY A 727 0.22 41.70 -12.97
N LEU A 728 0.69 42.45 -11.98
CA LEU A 728 1.67 42.04 -10.98
C LEU A 728 1.03 41.53 -9.67
N GLY A 729 -0.30 41.48 -9.59
CA GLY A 729 -1.02 41.00 -8.43
C GLY A 729 -1.11 41.99 -7.26
N PHE A 730 -0.93 43.28 -7.52
CA PHE A 730 -1.18 44.36 -6.56
C PHE A 730 -2.58 44.97 -6.71
N THR A 731 -3.08 45.64 -5.65
CA THR A 731 -4.27 46.49 -5.71
C THR A 731 -3.84 47.96 -5.67
N LEU A 732 -4.61 48.87 -6.30
CA LEU A 732 -4.35 50.32 -6.31
C LEU A 732 -5.36 51.01 -5.40
N THR A 733 -4.88 51.94 -4.55
CA THR A 733 -5.73 52.79 -3.72
C THR A 733 -5.26 54.25 -3.92
N VAL A 734 -6.17 55.18 -4.28
CA VAL A 734 -5.88 56.61 -4.34
C VAL A 734 -6.04 57.17 -2.93
N THR A 735 -4.98 57.75 -2.38
CA THR A 735 -4.98 58.29 -1.00
C THR A 735 -5.05 59.81 -0.97
N ASP A 736 -4.57 60.53 -2.02
CA ASP A 736 -4.53 61.96 -2.03
C ASP A 736 -4.42 62.51 -3.45
N GLN A 737 -4.68 63.82 -3.61
CA GLN A 737 -4.48 64.57 -4.84
C GLN A 737 -3.75 65.89 -4.54
N ILE A 738 -2.58 66.06 -5.17
CA ILE A 738 -1.72 67.19 -4.92
C ILE A 738 -1.50 68.10 -6.18
N SER A 739 -1.03 69.30 -5.98
CA SER A 739 -0.67 70.14 -7.08
C SER A 739 0.64 69.70 -7.74
N SER A 740 0.59 69.40 -9.05
CA SER A 740 1.71 68.90 -9.83
C SER A 740 1.67 69.46 -11.24
N ALA A 741 2.80 69.43 -11.94
CA ALA A 741 2.91 69.78 -13.35
C ALA A 741 2.47 68.63 -14.29
N LEU A 742 2.20 67.42 -13.78
CA LEU A 742 1.63 66.30 -14.55
C LEU A 742 0.15 66.59 -14.90
N PRO A 743 -0.39 65.96 -15.93
CA PRO A 743 -1.81 66.06 -16.26
C PRO A 743 -2.69 65.70 -15.09
N ALA A 744 -3.87 66.28 -14.98
CA ALA A 744 -4.82 65.98 -13.94
C ALA A 744 -5.18 64.49 -14.03
N GLY A 745 -5.22 63.74 -12.85
CA GLY A 745 -5.49 62.33 -12.76
C GLY A 745 -4.26 61.42 -12.96
N SER A 746 -3.09 61.93 -13.33
CA SER A 746 -1.87 61.16 -13.42
C SER A 746 -1.27 60.87 -12.05
N VAL A 747 -0.63 59.72 -11.85
CA VAL A 747 0.07 59.36 -10.64
C VAL A 747 1.31 60.23 -10.47
N VAL A 748 1.45 60.85 -9.30
CA VAL A 748 2.63 61.67 -8.95
C VAL A 748 3.66 60.85 -8.21
N ARG A 749 3.22 60.00 -7.27
CA ARG A 749 4.04 59.07 -6.49
C ARG A 749 3.22 57.92 -5.97
N SER A 750 3.89 56.83 -5.60
CA SER A 750 3.31 55.68 -4.94
C SER A 750 3.96 55.39 -3.57
N SER A 751 3.24 54.71 -2.73
CA SER A 751 3.74 54.15 -1.44
C SER A 751 3.18 52.72 -1.26
N PRO A 752 4.05 51.72 -1.24
CA PRO A 752 5.51 51.73 -1.39
C PRO A 752 5.98 52.35 -2.73
N GLY A 753 7.16 52.92 -2.76
CA GLY A 753 7.73 53.60 -3.97
C GLY A 753 8.22 52.63 -5.02
N ALA A 754 8.44 53.14 -6.25
CA ALA A 754 9.04 52.37 -7.34
C ALA A 754 10.37 51.72 -6.95
N GLY A 755 10.60 50.47 -7.33
CA GLY A 755 11.80 49.69 -7.01
C GLY A 755 11.79 49.05 -5.61
N THR A 756 10.84 49.34 -4.73
CA THR A 756 10.67 48.65 -3.46
C THR A 756 10.00 47.28 -3.66
N ILE A 757 10.31 46.34 -2.80
CA ILE A 757 9.69 45.04 -2.81
C ILE A 757 8.44 45.07 -1.92
N ALA A 758 7.29 44.67 -2.45
CA ALA A 758 6.03 44.51 -1.71
C ALA A 758 5.44 43.14 -1.94
N SER A 759 4.74 42.57 -0.94
CA SER A 759 4.10 41.28 -1.06
C SER A 759 2.99 41.29 -2.10
N ARG A 760 2.81 40.23 -2.86
CA ARG A 760 1.69 40.05 -3.78
C ARG A 760 0.37 40.23 -3.03
N GLY A 761 -0.63 40.90 -3.65
CA GLY A 761 -1.87 41.25 -2.97
C GLY A 761 -1.82 42.54 -2.17
N SER A 762 -0.64 43.15 -1.99
CA SER A 762 -0.53 44.44 -1.27
C SER A 762 -1.24 45.54 -1.98
N ALA A 763 -1.83 46.47 -1.21
CA ALA A 763 -2.37 47.73 -1.73
C ALA A 763 -1.23 48.74 -1.93
N ILE A 764 -1.09 49.25 -3.15
CA ILE A 764 -0.17 50.30 -3.49
C ILE A 764 -0.96 51.63 -3.47
N SER A 765 -0.66 52.49 -2.49
CA SER A 765 -1.26 53.80 -2.36
C SER A 765 -0.64 54.74 -3.37
N VAL A 766 -1.45 55.48 -4.13
CA VAL A 766 -1.00 56.49 -5.07
C VAL A 766 -1.56 57.86 -4.75
N VAL A 767 -0.72 58.86 -5.00
CA VAL A 767 -1.11 60.26 -4.93
C VAL A 767 -1.17 60.78 -6.37
N THR A 768 -2.27 61.44 -6.74
CA THR A 768 -2.52 61.92 -8.10
C THR A 768 -2.28 63.40 -8.28
N SER A 769 -2.10 63.82 -9.50
CA SER A 769 -1.99 65.28 -9.87
C SER A 769 -3.38 65.88 -10.01
N ASN A 770 -3.55 67.14 -9.53
CA ASN A 770 -4.70 67.93 -9.85
C ASN A 770 -4.48 68.85 -11.09
N GLY A 771 -3.29 68.79 -11.68
CA GLY A 771 -2.92 69.58 -12.89
C GLY A 771 -2.81 71.06 -12.71
N LYS A 772 -2.79 71.53 -11.46
CA LYS A 772 -2.79 73.00 -11.17
C LYS A 772 -1.45 73.74 -11.42
N LEU A 773 -0.36 72.98 -11.61
CA LEU A 773 0.96 73.56 -11.89
C LEU A 773 1.32 73.38 -13.37
N ALA A 774 2.18 74.22 -13.87
CA ALA A 774 2.81 74.10 -15.18
C ALA A 774 4.25 74.62 -15.16
N LYS A 775 5.09 74.05 -15.98
CA LYS A 775 6.47 74.46 -16.17
C LYS A 775 6.46 75.65 -17.16
N MET A 776 7.05 76.81 -16.74
CA MET A 776 7.17 78.00 -17.59
C MET A 776 7.91 77.68 -18.88
N PRO A 777 7.28 77.89 -20.06
CA PRO A 777 7.95 77.71 -21.34
C PRO A 777 8.99 78.81 -21.59
N LYS A 778 9.93 78.53 -22.50
CA LYS A 778 10.91 79.55 -22.92
C LYS A 778 10.19 80.51 -23.86
N VAL A 779 10.04 81.76 -23.45
CA VAL A 779 9.31 82.82 -24.19
C VAL A 779 10.17 84.03 -24.50
N VAL A 780 11.30 84.25 -23.85
CA VAL A 780 12.26 85.27 -24.11
C VAL A 780 12.83 85.10 -25.54
N GLY A 781 12.81 86.19 -26.30
CA GLY A 781 13.25 86.19 -27.68
C GLY A 781 12.14 85.86 -28.70
N LEU A 782 10.90 85.68 -28.30
CA LEU A 782 9.72 85.57 -29.18
C LEU A 782 9.00 86.86 -29.29
N GLN A 783 8.23 87.11 -30.40
CA GLN A 783 7.22 88.16 -30.46
C GLN A 783 6.17 87.93 -29.32
N PHE A 784 5.64 89.05 -28.78
CA PHE A 784 4.68 88.99 -27.67
C PHE A 784 3.47 88.13 -27.97
N ALA A 785 2.94 88.17 -29.20
CA ALA A 785 1.82 87.32 -29.58
C ALA A 785 2.18 85.80 -29.53
N ASP A 786 3.35 85.44 -30.04
CA ASP A 786 3.81 84.04 -30.01
C ASP A 786 4.13 83.55 -28.57
N ALA A 787 4.73 84.42 -27.76
CA ALA A 787 5.02 84.19 -26.37
C ALA A 787 3.72 83.95 -25.53
N SER A 788 2.75 84.87 -25.73
CA SER A 788 1.43 84.79 -25.11
C SER A 788 0.67 83.49 -25.53
N GLY A 789 0.67 83.20 -26.86
CA GLY A 789 0.09 81.96 -27.41
C GLY A 789 0.72 80.71 -26.81
N ARG A 790 2.07 80.66 -26.65
CA ARG A 790 2.82 79.56 -26.03
C ARG A 790 2.51 79.38 -24.56
N LEU A 791 2.33 80.51 -23.85
CA LEU A 791 1.93 80.47 -22.40
C LEU A 791 0.47 80.03 -22.26
N SER A 792 -0.43 80.55 -23.13
CA SER A 792 -1.83 80.12 -23.11
C SER A 792 -1.96 78.63 -23.44
N ALA A 793 -1.21 78.12 -24.41
CA ALA A 793 -1.13 76.65 -24.71
C ALA A 793 -0.57 75.87 -23.58
N ALA A 794 0.30 76.39 -22.73
CA ALA A 794 0.78 75.74 -21.48
C ALA A 794 -0.21 75.92 -20.32
N GLY A 795 -1.40 76.55 -20.53
CA GLY A 795 -2.49 76.65 -19.57
C GLY A 795 -2.38 77.88 -18.63
N PHE A 796 -1.52 78.84 -18.90
CA PHE A 796 -1.46 80.05 -18.13
C PHE A 796 -2.56 81.03 -18.62
N THR A 797 -3.36 81.58 -17.70
CA THR A 797 -4.54 82.37 -18.01
C THR A 797 -4.35 83.83 -17.74
N THR A 798 -3.37 84.26 -16.96
CA THR A 798 -3.13 85.63 -16.55
C THR A 798 -1.75 86.03 -17.04
N ILE A 799 -1.71 86.71 -18.21
CA ILE A 799 -0.49 87.18 -18.87
C ILE A 799 -0.60 88.64 -19.03
N SER A 800 0.43 89.42 -18.67
CA SER A 800 0.50 90.85 -18.86
C SER A 800 1.79 91.23 -19.55
N GLU A 801 1.71 92.32 -20.31
CA GLU A 801 2.83 92.97 -20.89
C GLU A 801 3.34 94.10 -19.99
N LEU A 802 4.65 94.18 -19.87
CA LEU A 802 5.36 95.28 -19.28
C LEU A 802 6.24 95.89 -20.38
N CYS A 803 5.91 97.11 -20.78
CA CYS A 803 6.68 97.84 -21.78
C CYS A 803 8.08 98.19 -21.23
N ILE A 804 9.14 97.86 -22.00
CA ILE A 804 10.52 98.28 -21.75
C ILE A 804 10.99 99.08 -22.91
N PRO A 805 11.33 100.47 -22.76
CA PRO A 805 11.78 101.24 -23.85
C PRO A 805 13.11 100.76 -24.45
N LEU A 806 13.12 100.65 -25.80
CA LEU A 806 14.30 100.24 -26.54
C LEU A 806 15.12 101.46 -26.98
N ALA A 807 16.45 101.38 -26.90
CA ALA A 807 17.31 102.36 -27.55
C ALA A 807 17.12 102.30 -29.09
N PRO A 808 17.24 103.42 -29.79
CA PRO A 808 17.06 103.48 -31.22
C PRO A 808 17.86 102.44 -32.02
N SER A 809 19.03 102.02 -31.50
CA SER A 809 19.91 101.05 -32.15
C SER A 809 19.30 99.58 -32.04
N ASN A 810 18.27 99.44 -31.28
CA ASN A 810 17.62 98.12 -31.03
C ASN A 810 16.16 98.04 -31.56
N ALA A 811 15.76 99.03 -32.42
CA ALA A 811 14.40 99.13 -33.03
C ALA A 811 13.95 97.77 -33.70
N ALA A 812 14.87 97.03 -34.27
CA ALA A 812 14.58 95.75 -34.91
C ALA A 812 14.04 94.66 -33.91
N ARG A 813 14.07 94.97 -32.58
CA ARG A 813 13.52 94.11 -31.54
C ARG A 813 12.19 94.58 -30.95
N ASP A 814 11.55 95.51 -31.66
CA ASP A 814 10.22 95.96 -31.24
C ASP A 814 9.21 94.83 -31.22
N GLY A 815 8.49 94.70 -30.13
CA GLY A 815 7.51 93.68 -29.87
C GLY A 815 8.07 92.31 -29.34
N TYR A 816 9.41 92.22 -29.15
CA TYR A 816 10.02 90.98 -28.66
C TYR A 816 10.09 90.91 -27.08
N VAL A 817 9.83 89.75 -26.50
CA VAL A 817 9.98 89.54 -25.07
C VAL A 817 11.45 89.53 -24.70
N VAL A 818 11.87 90.45 -23.82
CA VAL A 818 13.25 90.63 -23.35
C VAL A 818 13.45 89.91 -21.97
N ALA A 819 12.40 89.78 -21.17
CA ALA A 819 12.40 89.07 -19.93
C ALA A 819 11.01 88.52 -19.58
N SER A 820 10.94 87.49 -18.71
CA SER A 820 9.70 86.96 -18.17
C SER A 820 9.79 86.73 -16.66
N SER A 821 8.73 87.05 -15.94
CA SER A 821 8.59 86.79 -14.51
C SER A 821 7.27 86.04 -14.28
N PRO A 822 7.35 84.76 -13.77
CA PRO A 822 8.52 83.97 -13.44
C PRO A 822 9.36 83.56 -14.63
N GLY A 823 10.65 83.26 -14.43
CA GLY A 823 11.58 82.86 -15.48
C GLY A 823 11.30 81.47 -16.06
N SER A 824 11.77 81.24 -17.32
CA SER A 824 11.63 79.93 -18.01
C SER A 824 12.12 78.73 -17.16
N GLY A 825 11.39 77.59 -17.26
CA GLY A 825 11.73 76.37 -16.59
C GLY A 825 11.24 76.27 -15.16
N ARG A 826 10.79 77.30 -14.50
CA ARG A 826 10.20 77.29 -13.16
C ARG A 826 8.80 76.68 -13.20
N THR A 827 8.49 75.80 -12.18
CA THR A 827 7.14 75.26 -11.98
C THR A 827 6.33 76.26 -11.14
N VAL A 828 5.22 76.74 -11.64
CA VAL A 828 4.32 77.70 -11.03
C VAL A 828 2.86 77.31 -11.21
N LYS A 829 1.95 77.92 -10.48
CA LYS A 829 0.51 77.67 -10.66
C LYS A 829 0.05 78.26 -12.04
N ARG A 830 -0.84 77.55 -12.70
CA ARG A 830 -1.46 78.00 -13.94
C ARG A 830 -2.23 79.31 -13.75
N THR A 831 -2.66 79.63 -12.57
CA THR A 831 -3.35 80.83 -12.16
C THR A 831 -2.40 81.96 -11.78
N ASP A 832 -1.08 81.68 -11.68
CA ASP A 832 -0.13 82.79 -11.37
C ASP A 832 -0.03 83.83 -12.49
N HIS A 833 0.17 85.06 -12.10
CA HIS A 833 0.35 86.14 -13.02
C HIS A 833 1.74 86.04 -13.68
N ILE A 834 1.73 86.02 -15.00
CA ILE A 834 2.97 85.99 -15.81
C ILE A 834 3.19 87.34 -16.44
N GLY A 835 4.22 88.02 -16.00
CA GLY A 835 4.66 89.32 -16.58
C GLY A 835 5.71 89.09 -17.68
N LEU A 836 5.44 89.58 -18.83
CA LEU A 836 6.37 89.68 -19.98
C LEU A 836 6.90 91.09 -20.18
N SER A 837 8.19 91.28 -19.99
CA SER A 837 8.85 92.47 -20.34
C SER A 837 9.09 92.49 -21.85
N VAL A 838 8.44 93.41 -22.58
CA VAL A 838 8.49 93.52 -24.04
C VAL A 838 9.21 94.76 -24.45
N GLY A 839 10.20 94.65 -25.30
CA GLY A 839 10.89 95.76 -25.83
C GLY A 839 10.00 96.49 -26.80
N ARG A 840 9.81 97.85 -26.63
CA ARG A 840 9.02 98.71 -27.48
C ARG A 840 9.79 99.96 -27.86
N THR A 841 9.64 100.39 -29.10
CA THR A 841 10.22 101.67 -29.60
C THR A 841 9.48 102.88 -29.03
N ALA A 842 8.22 102.72 -28.60
CA ALA A 842 7.45 103.69 -27.82
C ALA A 842 6.60 103.05 -26.78
N CYS A 843 6.80 103.36 -25.55
CA CYS A 843 5.91 102.97 -24.44
C CYS A 843 4.88 104.07 -24.25
#